data_88fc4c8ade8ea573cb17fecfa0ea2150
#
_entry.id   88fc4c8ade8ea573cb17fecfa0ea2150
#
_cell.length_a   1.000
_cell.length_b   1.000
_cell.length_c   1.000
_cell.angle_alpha   90.00
_cell.angle_beta   90.00
_cell.angle_gamma   90.00
#
_symmetry.space_group_name_H-M   'P 1'
#
loop_
_entity.id
_entity.type
_entity.pdbx_description
1 polymer ?
#
loop_
_entity_poly.entity_id
_entity_poly.type
_entity_poly.pdbx_seq_one_letter_code
_entity_poly.pdbx_strand_id
1 'polypeptide(L)'
;DSLAVNRPPGTGKTTLVLSIIATEWARAALNKSEPPVVIATSTNNQAVTNIIEAFGKDFATGSGVMAGRWLPELKSYGAYFSSQIRKADAAKKYQTDDFYNRVESMEYVEDALVYYLEKARLAFPAEECTTPERVVDLLHNRLSALFAQLSQMEQTWDNLNRARQERSAISEDLDQYILNKSKLLQESTNELALLSLGKKQWQQYRASESLVYTFFSWIPVVRTKRRYQINLFLDTTFGTRIIVDQDSMPESIDASIDGLIAQMNKDQEEYQQQIALAREVSRRESEALQQWLDLIRVLGHTGEEELSLAEADMLADTQIRFPAFLLATHYWEGRWFMDMAAIDDLQKEKKRNGAKAVKARWQRRMKLTPCAVMTCYMLPRHLVISEHVGGAKKFEPGYLYNFADLLIVDEAGQVLPEVAAASFALAKKALVIGDTEQIAPIWNSLPSIDIGNMVEENILPGGTQEELMDAYAAICDSGKSAASGSVMKIAQINSRYQYDPDLAPGMYLYEHRRCFDNIIGYCNALCYHGKLQPKRGTGKETPFPAMGYLHVDGKGVQAKGGSRYNSFEAETIAAWLVAHKEKIELHYGKELHKLVGIVTPFSAQVNAIKAALYMLGISCSGDEDSLTVGTVHSLQGAEREIVLLSPVYAKHEDGGFIDSDSSMLNVAVSRAKDSFLVFGDMDLFEIQPASSPRGLLAKYLFASEYHALQFEYKERKDLGTAQTQIYALHGVEQHDTFLNQTFGSIEKSITIVSPWLTWQKLEQTGFITSMVQARSRGIDITVVTDKSYNIEHIDYEKRKEKQQRLQAALEKLNEMGISTRLVNRVHSKIVIGDEGLLCVGSFNWFSAAREEKYQRYDTSMVYRGESLKSEIKTIYTNLEQR
;
A
#
# COMPACT_ATOMS: atom_id res chain seq x y z
N ASP A 1 -16.75 15.30 3.05
CA ASP A 1 -15.32 15.44 3.37
C ASP A 1 -14.55 14.30 2.74
N SER A 2 -13.48 14.62 2.04
CA SER A 2 -12.54 13.64 1.47
C SER A 2 -11.12 13.93 1.95
N LEU A 3 -10.34 12.86 2.15
CA LEU A 3 -8.94 12.94 2.51
C LEU A 3 -8.12 12.23 1.44
N ALA A 4 -7.15 12.95 0.86
CA ALA A 4 -6.16 12.39 -0.04
C ALA A 4 -4.96 11.85 0.76
N VAL A 5 -4.55 10.62 0.48
CA VAL A 5 -3.35 10.01 1.06
C VAL A 5 -2.43 9.56 -0.07
N ASN A 6 -1.33 10.27 -0.23
CA ASN A 6 -0.25 9.91 -1.13
C ASN A 6 0.52 8.72 -0.56
N ARG A 7 0.62 7.67 -1.35
CA ARG A 7 1.15 6.39 -0.93
C ARG A 7 2.24 5.91 -1.89
N PRO A 8 3.47 6.32 -1.73
CA PRO A 8 4.60 5.69 -2.38
C PRO A 8 4.66 4.17 -2.10
N PRO A 9 5.28 3.37 -2.98
CA PRO A 9 5.39 1.94 -2.78
C PRO A 9 5.98 1.58 -1.42
N GLY A 10 5.47 0.55 -0.75
CA GLY A 10 6.08 0.01 0.48
C GLY A 10 5.97 0.87 1.74
N THR A 11 5.09 1.88 1.76
CA THR A 11 4.94 2.83 2.87
C THR A 11 3.81 2.50 3.87
N GLY A 12 3.32 1.26 3.90
CA GLY A 12 2.39 0.81 4.96
C GLY A 12 0.91 1.08 4.71
N LYS A 13 0.46 1.21 3.46
CA LYS A 13 -0.95 1.41 3.10
C LYS A 13 -1.91 0.47 3.82
N THR A 14 -1.64 -0.82 3.73
CA THR A 14 -2.51 -1.85 4.29
C THR A 14 -2.69 -1.66 5.79
N THR A 15 -1.60 -1.36 6.50
CA THR A 15 -1.62 -1.05 7.93
C THR A 15 -2.47 0.18 8.23
N LEU A 16 -2.34 1.25 7.43
CA LEU A 16 -3.17 2.45 7.58
C LEU A 16 -4.66 2.12 7.42
N VAL A 17 -5.03 1.41 6.36
CA VAL A 17 -6.44 1.03 6.09
C VAL A 17 -7.00 0.19 7.22
N LEU A 18 -6.27 -0.84 7.65
CA LEU A 18 -6.68 -1.71 8.75
C LEU A 18 -6.83 -0.94 10.06
N SER A 19 -5.89 -0.04 10.39
CA SER A 19 -5.94 0.74 11.63
C SER A 19 -7.10 1.74 11.65
N ILE A 20 -7.42 2.39 10.52
CA ILE A 20 -8.59 3.28 10.41
C ILE A 20 -9.87 2.49 10.64
N ILE A 21 -10.04 1.34 9.98
CA ILE A 21 -11.22 0.51 10.11
C ILE A 21 -11.36 0.00 11.54
N ALA A 22 -10.29 -0.51 12.13
CA ALA A 22 -10.28 -1.00 13.51
C ALA A 22 -10.63 0.12 14.51
N THR A 23 -10.05 1.31 14.32
CA THR A 23 -10.30 2.48 15.17
C THR A 23 -11.75 2.94 15.11
N GLU A 24 -12.30 3.09 13.90
CA GLU A 24 -13.69 3.54 13.75
C GLU A 24 -14.68 2.49 14.30
N TRP A 25 -14.40 1.21 14.12
CA TRP A 25 -15.22 0.12 14.63
C TRP A 25 -15.18 0.02 16.16
N ALA A 26 -13.98 0.12 16.75
CA ALA A 26 -13.81 0.13 18.20
C ALA A 26 -14.39 1.40 18.85
N ARG A 27 -14.23 2.57 18.22
CA ARG A 27 -14.81 3.83 18.67
C ARG A 27 -16.34 3.79 18.66
N ALA A 28 -16.94 3.19 17.64
CA ALA A 28 -18.39 3.00 17.58
C ALA A 28 -18.89 2.09 18.72
N ALA A 29 -18.14 1.02 19.03
CA ALA A 29 -18.42 0.14 20.16
C ALA A 29 -18.34 0.89 21.50
N LEU A 30 -17.29 1.69 21.70
CA LEU A 30 -17.09 2.52 22.89
C LEU A 30 -18.25 3.51 23.09
N ASN A 31 -18.71 4.12 22.00
CA ASN A 31 -19.81 5.10 22.03
C ASN A 31 -21.21 4.46 22.06
N LYS A 32 -21.32 3.12 22.07
CA LYS A 32 -22.58 2.36 21.94
C LYS A 32 -23.43 2.77 20.74
N SER A 33 -22.80 3.32 19.69
CA SER A 33 -23.45 3.66 18.42
C SER A 33 -23.58 2.43 17.51
N GLU A 34 -24.25 2.55 16.35
CA GLU A 34 -24.22 1.50 15.34
C GLU A 34 -22.82 1.46 14.67
N PRO A 35 -22.35 0.29 14.18
CA PRO A 35 -21.07 0.19 13.52
C PRO A 35 -21.07 0.99 12.23
N PRO A 36 -19.95 1.66 11.89
CA PRO A 36 -19.85 2.39 10.63
C PRO A 36 -19.94 1.44 9.44
N VAL A 37 -20.64 1.86 8.40
CA VAL A 37 -20.64 1.16 7.11
C VAL A 37 -19.41 1.60 6.35
N VAL A 38 -18.35 0.76 6.37
CA VAL A 38 -17.10 1.02 5.67
C VAL A 38 -17.01 0.15 4.42
N ILE A 39 -16.77 0.78 3.28
CA ILE A 39 -16.66 0.11 1.99
C ILE A 39 -15.31 0.45 1.37
N ALA A 40 -14.51 -0.57 1.06
CA ALA A 40 -13.25 -0.41 0.34
C ALA A 40 -13.41 -0.80 -1.12
N THR A 41 -12.99 0.06 -2.04
CA THR A 41 -13.14 -0.13 -3.48
C THR A 41 -11.87 0.17 -4.26
N SER A 42 -11.81 -0.41 -5.46
CA SER A 42 -10.87 -0.05 -6.52
C SER A 42 -11.47 -0.42 -7.89
N THR A 43 -10.88 -0.01 -8.97
CA THR A 43 -11.23 -0.53 -10.31
C THR A 43 -10.54 -1.85 -10.62
N ASN A 44 -9.38 -2.10 -10.00
CA ASN A 44 -8.59 -3.31 -10.20
C ASN A 44 -8.97 -4.40 -9.19
N ASN A 45 -9.32 -5.60 -9.69
CA ASN A 45 -9.64 -6.73 -8.81
C ASN A 45 -8.46 -7.14 -7.90
N GLN A 46 -7.22 -7.01 -8.36
CA GLN A 46 -6.05 -7.35 -7.54
C GLN A 46 -5.90 -6.39 -6.35
N ALA A 47 -6.15 -5.09 -6.53
CA ALA A 47 -6.16 -4.14 -5.42
C ALA A 47 -7.24 -4.52 -4.39
N VAL A 48 -8.43 -4.90 -4.86
CA VAL A 48 -9.54 -5.36 -4.00
C VAL A 48 -9.17 -6.65 -3.25
N THR A 49 -8.56 -7.64 -3.94
CA THR A 49 -8.17 -8.90 -3.29
C THR A 49 -7.03 -8.71 -2.29
N ASN A 50 -6.08 -7.80 -2.52
CA ASN A 50 -5.04 -7.47 -1.55
C ASN A 50 -5.61 -6.94 -0.23
N ILE A 51 -6.72 -6.18 -0.27
CA ILE A 51 -7.39 -5.68 0.93
C ILE A 51 -8.05 -6.84 1.69
N ILE A 52 -8.79 -7.71 0.99
CA ILE A 52 -9.47 -8.83 1.65
C ILE A 52 -8.48 -9.86 2.21
N GLU A 53 -7.36 -10.10 1.53
CA GLU A 53 -6.26 -10.95 2.03
C GLU A 53 -5.67 -10.39 3.33
N ALA A 54 -5.51 -9.09 3.44
CA ALA A 54 -5.01 -8.44 4.65
C ALA A 54 -5.94 -8.69 5.85
N PHE A 55 -7.25 -8.71 5.66
CA PHE A 55 -8.22 -9.04 6.71
C PHE A 55 -8.18 -10.51 7.16
N GLY A 56 -7.59 -11.40 6.38
CA GLY A 56 -7.45 -12.81 6.70
C GLY A 56 -6.10 -13.20 7.31
N LYS A 57 -5.02 -12.42 7.05
CA LYS A 57 -3.65 -12.78 7.47
C LYS A 57 -3.49 -12.93 8.97
N ASP A 58 -4.04 -11.99 9.74
CA ASP A 58 -3.87 -11.91 11.19
C ASP A 58 -5.14 -12.33 11.93
N PHE A 59 -6.05 -13.04 11.26
CA PHE A 59 -7.34 -13.42 11.81
C PHE A 59 -7.23 -14.29 13.07
N ALA A 60 -6.24 -15.17 13.12
CA ALA A 60 -5.97 -16.04 14.25
C ALA A 60 -4.89 -15.50 15.20
N THR A 61 -4.41 -14.27 14.99
CA THR A 61 -3.37 -13.68 15.82
C THR A 61 -3.89 -13.39 17.22
N GLY A 62 -3.06 -13.65 18.21
CA GLY A 62 -3.37 -13.48 19.61
C GLY A 62 -3.33 -14.81 20.37
N SER A 63 -3.26 -14.74 21.67
CA SER A 63 -3.27 -15.88 22.57
C SER A 63 -4.34 -15.72 23.65
N GLY A 64 -4.82 -16.83 24.18
CA GLY A 64 -5.79 -16.85 25.26
C GLY A 64 -7.25 -16.82 24.78
N VAL A 65 -8.14 -16.62 25.73
CA VAL A 65 -9.61 -16.77 25.54
C VAL A 65 -10.23 -15.69 24.68
N MET A 66 -9.56 -14.54 24.54
CA MET A 66 -10.01 -13.43 23.69
C MET A 66 -9.55 -13.55 22.24
N ALA A 67 -8.67 -14.49 21.92
CA ALA A 67 -8.16 -14.64 20.56
C ALA A 67 -9.20 -15.27 19.62
N GLY A 68 -9.14 -14.90 18.36
CA GLY A 68 -10.04 -15.41 17.32
C GLY A 68 -11.45 -14.81 17.39
N ARG A 69 -12.42 -15.53 16.86
CA ARG A 69 -13.84 -15.13 16.85
C ARG A 69 -14.64 -16.02 17.80
N TRP A 70 -15.63 -15.41 18.46
CA TRP A 70 -16.61 -16.15 19.26
C TRP A 70 -17.85 -16.57 18.45
N LEU A 71 -17.78 -16.37 17.17
CA LEU A 71 -18.71 -16.90 16.18
C LEU A 71 -17.99 -17.93 15.30
N PRO A 72 -18.49 -19.15 15.16
CA PRO A 72 -17.88 -20.17 14.32
C PRO A 72 -17.97 -19.79 12.82
N GLU A 73 -17.13 -20.38 11.99
CA GLU A 73 -17.08 -20.26 10.53
C GLU A 73 -16.70 -18.88 9.96
N LEU A 74 -16.49 -17.84 10.76
CA LEU A 74 -15.93 -16.57 10.28
C LEU A 74 -14.42 -16.72 10.08
N LYS A 75 -13.95 -16.34 8.87
CA LYS A 75 -12.56 -16.50 8.44
C LYS A 75 -11.84 -15.20 8.16
N SER A 76 -12.54 -14.07 8.20
CA SER A 76 -11.99 -12.76 7.87
C SER A 76 -12.78 -11.64 8.55
N TYR A 77 -12.12 -10.52 8.81
CA TYR A 77 -12.77 -9.28 9.21
C TYR A 77 -13.38 -8.50 8.04
N GLY A 78 -13.19 -8.95 6.80
CA GLY A 78 -13.81 -8.38 5.61
C GLY A 78 -14.75 -9.33 4.89
N ALA A 79 -15.65 -8.81 4.09
CA ALA A 79 -16.47 -9.58 3.16
C ALA A 79 -16.24 -9.10 1.73
N TYR A 80 -15.92 -10.03 0.83
CA TYR A 80 -15.68 -9.73 -0.57
C TYR A 80 -16.96 -9.89 -1.40
N PHE A 81 -17.41 -8.79 -1.98
CA PHE A 81 -18.56 -8.73 -2.87
C PHE A 81 -18.11 -8.81 -4.34
N SER A 82 -17.89 -10.03 -4.80
CA SER A 82 -17.38 -10.30 -6.14
C SER A 82 -18.44 -10.16 -7.23
N SER A 83 -18.00 -10.00 -8.49
CA SER A 83 -18.89 -10.09 -9.63
C SER A 83 -19.43 -11.52 -9.81
N GLN A 84 -20.58 -11.68 -10.46
CA GLN A 84 -21.22 -12.98 -10.70
C GLN A 84 -20.28 -13.97 -11.42
N ILE A 85 -19.49 -13.49 -12.38
CA ILE A 85 -18.56 -14.30 -13.18
C ILE A 85 -17.45 -14.89 -12.31
N ARG A 86 -17.00 -14.14 -11.26
CA ARG A 86 -15.89 -14.55 -10.39
C ARG A 86 -16.37 -15.20 -9.08
N LYS A 87 -17.66 -15.30 -8.87
CA LYS A 87 -18.24 -15.67 -7.57
C LYS A 87 -17.77 -17.03 -7.07
N ALA A 88 -17.75 -18.03 -7.97
CA ALA A 88 -17.32 -19.37 -7.63
C ALA A 88 -15.84 -19.47 -7.25
N ASP A 89 -14.97 -18.77 -7.98
CA ASP A 89 -13.53 -18.77 -7.71
C ASP A 89 -13.18 -17.91 -6.49
N ALA A 90 -13.86 -16.79 -6.32
CA ALA A 90 -13.70 -15.95 -5.14
C ALA A 90 -14.09 -16.70 -3.85
N ALA A 91 -15.16 -17.49 -3.87
CA ALA A 91 -15.62 -18.26 -2.71
C ALA A 91 -14.66 -19.40 -2.29
N LYS A 92 -13.81 -19.86 -3.20
CA LYS A 92 -12.75 -20.84 -2.87
C LYS A 92 -11.65 -20.23 -2.02
N LYS A 93 -11.33 -18.95 -2.22
CA LYS A 93 -10.15 -18.27 -1.63
C LYS A 93 -10.52 -17.29 -0.52
N TYR A 94 -11.66 -16.63 -0.60
CA TYR A 94 -12.04 -15.52 0.25
C TYR A 94 -13.39 -15.73 0.92
N GLN A 95 -13.62 -15.03 2.03
CA GLN A 95 -14.93 -14.88 2.63
C GLN A 95 -15.75 -13.93 1.77
N THR A 96 -16.66 -14.48 0.95
CA THR A 96 -17.55 -13.71 0.07
C THR A 96 -18.85 -13.33 0.79
N ASP A 97 -19.64 -12.45 0.19
CA ASP A 97 -20.95 -12.03 0.70
C ASP A 97 -21.94 -13.20 0.91
N ASP A 98 -21.71 -14.35 0.30
CA ASP A 98 -22.54 -15.54 0.48
C ASP A 98 -22.50 -16.11 1.91
N PHE A 99 -21.43 -15.83 2.68
CA PHE A 99 -21.37 -16.30 4.06
C PHE A 99 -22.51 -15.71 4.91
N TYR A 100 -23.00 -14.49 4.63
CA TYR A 100 -24.13 -13.91 5.34
C TYR A 100 -25.41 -14.75 5.20
N ASN A 101 -25.59 -15.42 4.06
CA ASN A 101 -26.77 -16.29 3.87
C ASN A 101 -26.74 -17.49 4.81
N ARG A 102 -25.55 -17.97 5.19
CA ARG A 102 -25.37 -19.08 6.15
C ARG A 102 -25.52 -18.59 7.57
N VAL A 103 -24.77 -17.55 7.97
CA VAL A 103 -24.78 -17.08 9.36
C VAL A 103 -26.11 -16.42 9.74
N GLU A 104 -26.82 -15.81 8.78
CA GLU A 104 -28.16 -15.29 8.97
C GLU A 104 -29.23 -16.42 8.76
N SER A 105 -29.08 -17.57 9.46
CA SER A 105 -30.07 -18.63 9.55
C SER A 105 -30.39 -18.93 11.01
N MET A 106 -31.60 -19.38 11.34
CA MET A 106 -32.00 -19.64 12.73
C MET A 106 -31.12 -20.76 13.33
N GLU A 107 -30.88 -21.84 12.57
CA GLU A 107 -30.04 -22.95 12.97
C GLU A 107 -28.62 -22.50 13.38
N TYR A 108 -27.96 -21.69 12.52
CA TYR A 108 -26.66 -21.15 12.87
C TYR A 108 -26.70 -20.24 14.10
N VAL A 109 -27.71 -19.37 14.21
CA VAL A 109 -27.84 -18.44 15.35
C VAL A 109 -27.96 -19.16 16.67
N GLU A 110 -28.76 -20.24 16.73
CA GLU A 110 -28.94 -21.05 17.94
C GLU A 110 -27.63 -21.72 18.37
N ASP A 111 -26.93 -22.41 17.46
CA ASP A 111 -25.67 -23.08 17.75
C ASP A 111 -24.55 -22.08 18.10
N ALA A 112 -24.45 -20.98 17.34
CA ALA A 112 -23.44 -19.97 17.55
C ALA A 112 -23.62 -19.22 18.86
N LEU A 113 -24.87 -19.04 19.34
CA LEU A 113 -25.16 -18.40 20.61
C LEU A 113 -24.62 -19.21 21.79
N VAL A 114 -24.78 -20.53 21.75
CA VAL A 114 -24.23 -21.41 22.79
C VAL A 114 -22.70 -21.26 22.82
N TYR A 115 -22.06 -21.32 21.67
CA TYR A 115 -20.61 -21.16 21.55
C TYR A 115 -20.12 -19.79 22.03
N TYR A 116 -20.82 -18.69 21.68
CA TYR A 116 -20.51 -17.35 22.13
C TYR A 116 -20.55 -17.23 23.66
N LEU A 117 -21.59 -17.74 24.28
CA LEU A 117 -21.75 -17.69 25.74
C LEU A 117 -20.74 -18.58 26.46
N GLU A 118 -20.35 -19.71 25.90
CA GLU A 118 -19.26 -20.56 26.43
C GLU A 118 -17.91 -19.83 26.40
N LYS A 119 -17.59 -19.17 25.30
CA LYS A 119 -16.37 -18.35 25.18
C LYS A 119 -16.39 -17.19 26.17
N ALA A 120 -17.53 -16.53 26.34
CA ALA A 120 -17.68 -15.44 27.29
C ALA A 120 -17.45 -15.90 28.74
N ARG A 121 -18.00 -17.06 29.14
CA ARG A 121 -17.77 -17.65 30.47
C ARG A 121 -16.30 -17.99 30.70
N LEU A 122 -15.59 -18.47 29.67
CA LEU A 122 -14.16 -18.72 29.77
C LEU A 122 -13.34 -17.42 29.92
N ALA A 123 -13.79 -16.36 29.24
CA ALA A 123 -13.13 -15.06 29.30
C ALA A 123 -13.41 -14.30 30.62
N PHE A 124 -14.60 -14.50 31.20
CA PHE A 124 -15.06 -13.83 32.41
C PHE A 124 -15.56 -14.83 33.47
N PRO A 125 -14.68 -15.66 34.05
CA PRO A 125 -15.07 -16.76 34.94
C PRO A 125 -15.73 -16.30 36.26
N ALA A 126 -15.53 -15.05 36.65
CA ALA A 126 -16.12 -14.46 37.84
C ALA A 126 -17.47 -13.75 37.61
N GLU A 127 -17.94 -13.73 36.34
CA GLU A 127 -19.11 -12.98 35.93
C GLU A 127 -20.20 -13.89 35.36
N GLU A 128 -21.46 -13.47 35.54
CA GLU A 128 -22.58 -14.20 34.97
C GLU A 128 -22.75 -13.89 33.47
N CYS A 129 -22.26 -14.76 32.61
CA CYS A 129 -22.40 -14.68 31.16
C CYS A 129 -23.54 -15.57 30.67
N THR A 130 -24.80 -15.17 30.96
CA THR A 130 -26.01 -15.95 30.66
C THR A 130 -26.73 -15.46 29.40
N THR A 131 -26.61 -14.20 29.05
CA THR A 131 -27.25 -13.60 27.87
C THR A 131 -26.28 -12.70 27.09
N PRO A 132 -26.52 -12.49 25.78
CA PRO A 132 -25.69 -11.58 24.97
C PRO A 132 -25.62 -10.17 25.53
N GLU A 133 -26.74 -9.62 26.06
CA GLU A 133 -26.80 -8.27 26.64
C GLU A 133 -25.81 -8.12 27.80
N ARG A 134 -25.77 -9.12 28.70
CA ARG A 134 -24.87 -9.11 29.85
C ARG A 134 -23.42 -9.13 29.42
N VAL A 135 -23.10 -9.97 28.43
CA VAL A 135 -21.75 -10.07 27.87
C VAL A 135 -21.35 -8.78 27.16
N VAL A 136 -22.25 -8.18 26.40
CA VAL A 136 -22.04 -6.88 25.73
C VAL A 136 -21.69 -5.78 26.74
N ASP A 137 -22.41 -5.71 27.87
CA ASP A 137 -22.12 -4.72 28.91
C ASP A 137 -20.75 -4.95 29.58
N LEU A 138 -20.39 -6.20 29.84
CA LEU A 138 -19.07 -6.56 30.39
C LEU A 138 -17.94 -6.16 29.42
N LEU A 139 -18.07 -6.51 28.15
CA LEU A 139 -17.10 -6.19 27.10
C LEU A 139 -16.96 -4.67 26.93
N HIS A 140 -18.09 -3.93 26.93
CA HIS A 140 -18.07 -2.48 26.86
C HIS A 140 -17.35 -1.83 28.04
N ASN A 141 -17.58 -2.30 29.27
CA ASN A 141 -16.92 -1.78 30.45
C ASN A 141 -15.39 -2.00 30.39
N ARG A 142 -14.95 -3.17 29.93
CA ARG A 142 -13.52 -3.47 29.74
C ARG A 142 -12.92 -2.63 28.61
N LEU A 143 -13.63 -2.47 27.51
CA LEU A 143 -13.23 -1.61 26.40
C LEU A 143 -13.04 -0.15 26.86
N SER A 144 -14.00 0.37 27.64
CA SER A 144 -13.94 1.73 28.18
C SER A 144 -12.71 1.92 29.11
N ALA A 145 -12.40 0.92 29.91
CA ALA A 145 -11.23 0.96 30.79
C ALA A 145 -9.90 1.00 30.00
N LEU A 146 -9.78 0.27 28.88
CA LEU A 146 -8.59 0.32 28.04
C LEU A 146 -8.44 1.68 27.33
N PHE A 147 -9.52 2.25 26.81
CA PHE A 147 -9.48 3.58 26.21
C PHE A 147 -9.11 4.68 27.23
N ALA A 148 -9.55 4.55 28.48
CA ALA A 148 -9.15 5.46 29.55
C ALA A 148 -7.63 5.45 29.78
N GLN A 149 -6.95 4.30 29.63
CA GLN A 149 -5.49 4.20 29.73
C GLN A 149 -4.77 4.98 28.62
N LEU A 150 -5.28 5.00 27.38
CA LEU A 150 -4.70 5.82 26.29
C LEU A 150 -4.79 7.31 26.62
N SER A 151 -5.95 7.76 27.09
CA SER A 151 -6.13 9.17 27.49
C SER A 151 -5.22 9.53 28.67
N GLN A 152 -5.04 8.63 29.62
CA GLN A 152 -4.13 8.81 30.73
C GLN A 152 -2.66 8.93 30.27
N MET A 153 -2.26 8.13 29.27
CA MET A 153 -0.91 8.18 28.69
C MET A 153 -0.62 9.56 28.09
N GLU A 154 -1.52 10.09 27.25
CA GLU A 154 -1.38 11.42 26.67
C GLU A 154 -1.31 12.51 27.75
N GLN A 155 -2.22 12.48 28.73
CA GLN A 155 -2.25 13.46 29.82
C GLN A 155 -0.98 13.43 30.66
N THR A 156 -0.46 12.25 30.97
CA THR A 156 0.75 12.10 31.79
C THR A 156 1.97 12.65 31.05
N TRP A 157 2.07 12.37 29.73
CA TRP A 157 3.12 12.93 28.89
C TRP A 157 3.04 14.46 28.76
N ASP A 158 1.84 15.00 28.56
CA ASP A 158 1.63 16.44 28.49
C ASP A 158 1.99 17.14 29.81
N ASN A 159 1.68 16.53 30.94
CA ASN A 159 2.07 17.05 32.27
C ASN A 159 3.60 17.06 32.43
N LEU A 160 4.29 16.00 32.02
CA LEU A 160 5.75 15.92 32.03
C LEU A 160 6.38 17.02 31.15
N ASN A 161 5.88 17.16 29.91
CA ASN A 161 6.38 18.19 29.01
C ASN A 161 6.14 19.61 29.52
N ARG A 162 5.00 19.85 30.14
CA ARG A 162 4.71 21.15 30.79
C ARG A 162 5.66 21.43 31.93
N ALA A 163 5.90 20.45 32.81
CA ALA A 163 6.86 20.60 33.92
C ALA A 163 8.29 20.87 33.41
N ARG A 164 8.70 20.23 32.32
CA ARG A 164 9.98 20.49 31.66
C ARG A 164 10.08 21.89 31.05
N GLN A 165 9.01 22.37 30.46
CA GLN A 165 8.93 23.74 29.95
C GLN A 165 9.03 24.76 31.10
N GLU A 166 8.32 24.54 32.22
CA GLU A 166 8.43 25.37 33.44
C GLU A 166 9.86 25.40 33.96
N ARG A 167 10.56 24.24 33.99
CA ARG A 167 11.98 24.16 34.37
C ARG A 167 12.87 24.98 33.41
N SER A 168 12.73 24.76 32.11
CA SER A 168 13.56 25.43 31.10
C SER A 168 13.36 26.95 31.09
N ALA A 169 12.18 27.41 31.50
CA ALA A 169 11.88 28.84 31.63
C ALA A 169 12.65 29.48 32.82
N ILE A 170 13.08 28.72 33.82
CA ILE A 170 13.91 29.20 34.94
C ILE A 170 15.39 29.05 34.60
N SER A 171 15.82 27.84 34.25
CA SER A 171 17.21 27.51 33.89
C SER A 171 17.29 26.15 33.24
N GLU A 172 18.23 25.98 32.29
CA GLU A 172 18.56 24.65 31.74
C GLU A 172 19.14 23.71 32.82
N ASP A 173 19.96 24.25 33.74
CA ASP A 173 20.50 23.54 34.89
C ASP A 173 19.93 24.15 36.17
N LEU A 174 18.83 23.55 36.63
CA LEU A 174 18.10 24.04 37.81
C LEU A 174 18.87 23.80 39.12
N ASP A 175 19.64 22.76 39.25
CA ASP A 175 20.43 22.45 40.43
C ASP A 175 21.57 23.47 40.59
N GLN A 176 22.26 23.79 39.51
CA GLN A 176 23.27 24.83 39.48
C GLN A 176 22.67 26.21 39.76
N TYR A 177 21.45 26.49 39.24
CA TYR A 177 20.73 27.71 39.53
C TYR A 177 20.42 27.85 41.05
N ILE A 178 19.86 26.80 41.66
CA ILE A 178 19.54 26.75 43.08
C ILE A 178 20.82 26.93 43.93
N LEU A 179 21.90 26.26 43.54
CA LEU A 179 23.21 26.36 44.22
C LEU A 179 23.73 27.80 44.18
N ASN A 180 23.73 28.44 43.04
CA ASN A 180 24.17 29.82 42.82
C ASN A 180 23.32 30.81 43.64
N LYS A 181 21.98 30.66 43.60
CA LYS A 181 21.08 31.52 44.39
C LYS A 181 21.24 31.29 45.90
N SER A 182 21.45 30.05 46.31
CA SER A 182 21.69 29.73 47.72
C SER A 182 23.00 30.34 48.22
N LYS A 183 24.04 30.37 47.40
CA LYS A 183 25.32 31.04 47.71
C LYS A 183 25.12 32.55 47.83
N LEU A 184 24.42 33.19 46.92
CA LEU A 184 24.09 34.63 46.99
C LEU A 184 23.28 34.96 48.23
N LEU A 185 22.31 34.14 48.60
CA LEU A 185 21.55 34.27 49.83
C LEU A 185 22.45 34.22 51.11
N GLN A 186 23.40 33.28 51.13
CA GLN A 186 24.32 33.12 52.22
C GLN A 186 25.30 34.29 52.29
N GLU A 187 25.83 34.75 51.16
CA GLU A 187 26.69 35.96 51.12
C GLU A 187 25.93 37.18 51.57
N SER A 188 24.70 37.41 51.09
CA SER A 188 23.83 38.49 51.55
C SER A 188 23.51 38.40 53.03
N THR A 189 23.30 37.21 53.58
CA THR A 189 23.02 36.99 55.01
C THR A 189 24.21 37.36 55.86
N ASN A 190 25.44 36.97 55.47
CA ASN A 190 26.67 37.35 56.16
C ASN A 190 26.91 38.87 56.14
N GLU A 191 26.62 39.46 54.96
CA GLU A 191 26.81 40.89 54.76
C GLU A 191 25.79 41.73 55.61
N LEU A 192 24.52 41.29 55.61
CA LEU A 192 23.50 41.89 56.49
C LEU A 192 23.83 41.80 57.95
N ALA A 193 24.42 40.70 58.41
CA ALA A 193 24.88 40.54 59.78
C ALA A 193 26.02 41.56 60.13
N LEU A 194 26.98 41.76 59.20
CA LEU A 194 28.04 42.73 59.30
C LEU A 194 27.50 44.17 59.34
N LEU A 195 26.58 44.52 58.46
CA LEU A 195 25.92 45.82 58.41
C LEU A 195 25.10 46.07 59.67
N SER A 196 24.42 45.08 60.21
CA SER A 196 23.62 45.15 61.40
C SER A 196 24.51 45.37 62.66
N LEU A 197 25.67 44.68 62.70
CA LEU A 197 26.69 44.92 63.76
C LEU A 197 27.28 46.31 63.62
N GLY A 198 27.64 46.75 62.43
CA GLY A 198 28.13 48.06 62.08
C GLY A 198 27.16 49.16 62.52
N LYS A 199 25.85 48.98 62.29
CA LYS A 199 24.77 49.91 62.77
C LYS A 199 24.76 50.02 64.25
N LYS A 200 24.87 48.92 64.98
CA LYS A 200 24.94 48.97 66.46
C LYS A 200 26.17 49.74 66.92
N GLN A 201 27.34 49.49 66.29
CA GLN A 201 28.57 50.22 66.62
C GLN A 201 28.44 51.72 66.26
N TRP A 202 27.82 52.06 65.18
CA TRP A 202 27.52 53.48 64.84
C TRP A 202 26.60 54.15 65.86
N GLN A 203 25.54 53.48 66.28
CA GLN A 203 24.67 53.99 67.34
C GLN A 203 25.42 54.20 68.66
N GLN A 204 26.33 53.30 69.03
CA GLN A 204 27.16 53.44 70.21
C GLN A 204 28.16 54.59 70.05
N TYR A 205 28.76 54.70 68.82
CA TYR A 205 29.63 55.83 68.52
C TYR A 205 28.91 57.18 68.68
N ARG A 206 27.68 57.28 68.09
CA ARG A 206 26.87 58.49 68.27
C ARG A 206 26.49 58.79 69.70
N ALA A 207 26.16 57.80 70.44
CA ALA A 207 25.81 57.99 71.90
C ALA A 207 27.00 58.40 72.73
N SER A 208 28.21 58.09 72.39
CA SER A 208 29.47 58.42 73.02
C SER A 208 30.12 59.70 72.46
N GLU A 209 29.55 60.31 71.47
CA GLU A 209 30.08 61.50 70.86
C GLU A 209 30.12 62.66 71.85
N SER A 210 31.28 63.37 71.93
CA SER A 210 31.42 64.54 72.87
C SER A 210 30.41 65.61 72.55
N LEU A 211 29.68 66.06 73.56
CA LEU A 211 28.76 67.21 73.53
C LEU A 211 29.34 68.45 72.80
N VAL A 212 30.66 68.59 72.89
CA VAL A 212 31.37 69.70 72.16
C VAL A 212 31.18 69.60 70.62
N TYR A 213 31.21 68.41 70.05
CA TYR A 213 30.98 68.26 68.63
C TYR A 213 29.50 68.48 68.24
N THR A 214 28.55 68.18 69.14
CA THR A 214 27.14 68.41 68.87
C THR A 214 26.78 69.90 69.04
N PHE A 215 27.19 70.58 70.12
CA PHE A 215 26.85 71.97 70.39
C PHE A 215 27.62 73.02 69.59
N PHE A 216 28.89 72.76 69.20
CA PHE A 216 29.75 73.67 68.48
C PHE A 216 30.00 73.29 66.99
N SER A 217 29.19 72.39 66.38
CA SER A 217 29.33 71.91 64.99
C SER A 217 29.16 73.07 63.98
N TRP A 218 28.68 74.25 64.32
CA TRP A 218 28.60 75.44 63.47
C TRP A 218 29.97 76.10 63.27
N ILE A 219 30.97 75.79 64.11
CA ILE A 219 32.35 76.33 64.02
C ILE A 219 33.10 75.45 62.94
N PRO A 220 33.71 76.06 61.86
CA PRO A 220 34.28 75.31 60.74
C PRO A 220 35.36 74.26 61.17
N VAL A 221 36.23 74.66 62.17
CA VAL A 221 37.33 73.71 62.63
C VAL A 221 36.76 72.52 63.40
N VAL A 222 35.75 72.74 64.26
CA VAL A 222 35.09 71.68 65.02
C VAL A 222 34.30 70.78 64.04
N ARG A 223 33.63 71.31 63.05
CA ARG A 223 32.93 70.61 62.04
C ARG A 223 33.84 69.74 61.17
N THR A 224 35.01 70.26 60.76
CA THR A 224 35.99 69.49 59.97
C THR A 224 36.54 68.33 60.82
N LYS A 225 36.87 68.56 62.03
CA LYS A 225 37.40 67.49 62.92
C LYS A 225 36.39 66.43 63.27
N ARG A 226 35.12 66.78 63.47
CA ARG A 226 34.00 65.87 63.66
C ARG A 226 33.83 65.04 62.45
N ARG A 227 33.84 65.63 61.29
CA ARG A 227 33.68 64.97 60.03
C ARG A 227 34.79 63.95 59.71
N TYR A 228 36.05 64.34 60.02
CA TYR A 228 37.17 63.42 59.88
C TYR A 228 37.01 62.19 60.78
N GLN A 229 36.55 62.32 62.01
CA GLN A 229 36.32 61.25 62.96
C GLN A 229 35.17 60.32 62.50
N ILE A 230 34.07 60.92 61.97
CA ILE A 230 32.98 60.16 61.43
C ILE A 230 33.44 59.38 60.22
N ASN A 231 34.13 59.97 59.27
CA ASN A 231 34.64 59.32 58.07
C ASN A 231 35.63 58.18 58.49
N LEU A 232 36.50 58.44 59.39
CA LEU A 232 37.45 57.41 59.88
C LEU A 232 36.70 56.22 60.50
N PHE A 233 35.66 56.52 61.28
CA PHE A 233 34.79 55.47 61.84
C PHE A 233 34.04 54.70 60.80
N LEU A 234 33.48 55.38 59.78
CA LEU A 234 32.77 54.73 58.67
C LEU A 234 33.71 53.89 57.87
N ASP A 235 34.89 54.36 57.53
CA ASP A 235 35.91 53.62 56.79
C ASP A 235 36.35 52.36 57.50
N THR A 236 36.56 52.48 58.81
CA THR A 236 36.99 51.33 59.63
C THR A 236 35.89 50.32 59.92
N THR A 237 34.64 50.74 59.95
CA THR A 237 33.48 49.87 60.28
C THR A 237 32.77 49.31 59.07
N PHE A 238 32.60 50.13 58.04
CA PHE A 238 31.84 49.80 56.84
C PHE A 238 32.69 49.68 55.56
N GLY A 239 33.95 50.18 55.62
CA GLY A 239 34.81 50.20 54.44
C GLY A 239 34.19 51.00 53.25
N THR A 240 34.25 50.48 52.06
CA THR A 240 33.67 51.10 50.85
C THR A 240 32.16 50.93 50.70
N ARG A 241 31.50 50.25 51.69
CA ARG A 241 30.05 49.92 51.58
C ARG A 241 29.13 51.11 51.75
N ILE A 242 29.59 52.12 52.46
CA ILE A 242 28.85 53.36 52.68
C ILE A 242 29.67 54.52 52.09
N ILE A 243 29.17 55.00 50.97
CA ILE A 243 29.76 56.21 50.32
C ILE A 243 28.95 57.42 50.88
N VAL A 244 29.61 58.24 51.72
CA VAL A 244 29.00 59.40 52.33
C VAL A 244 29.55 60.65 51.62
N ASP A 245 28.63 61.52 51.20
CA ASP A 245 29.04 62.78 50.61
C ASP A 245 29.68 63.68 51.65
N GLN A 246 30.59 64.58 51.27
CA GLN A 246 31.46 65.33 52.12
C GLN A 246 30.67 66.18 53.15
N ASP A 247 29.39 66.38 52.98
CA ASP A 247 28.53 67.21 53.84
C ASP A 247 27.38 66.48 54.55
N SER A 248 27.51 65.13 54.64
CA SER A 248 26.47 64.28 55.13
C SER A 248 26.26 64.46 56.60
N MET A 249 25.03 64.70 57.05
CA MET A 249 24.60 64.75 58.44
C MET A 249 24.47 63.34 59.04
N PRO A 250 24.64 63.13 60.33
CA PRO A 250 24.45 61.79 60.92
C PRO A 250 23.12 61.16 60.59
N GLU A 251 22.04 61.92 60.42
CA GLU A 251 20.71 61.41 60.04
C GLU A 251 20.72 60.87 58.66
N SER A 252 21.47 61.43 57.67
CA SER A 252 21.62 60.89 56.37
C SER A 252 22.44 59.63 56.27
N ILE A 253 23.41 59.46 57.21
CA ILE A 253 24.18 58.22 57.42
C ILE A 253 23.26 57.11 57.95
N ASP A 254 22.46 57.39 58.99
CA ASP A 254 21.44 56.44 59.44
C ASP A 254 20.51 56.02 58.35
N ALA A 255 19.97 56.97 57.57
CA ALA A 255 19.10 56.66 56.47
C ALA A 255 19.80 55.79 55.41
N SER A 256 21.09 56.05 55.12
CA SER A 256 21.86 55.22 54.15
C SER A 256 22.11 53.80 54.66
N ILE A 257 22.42 53.63 55.97
CA ILE A 257 22.59 52.29 56.54
C ILE A 257 21.24 51.54 56.55
N ASP A 258 20.16 52.21 56.91
CA ASP A 258 18.81 51.63 56.93
C ASP A 258 18.34 51.27 55.54
N GLY A 259 18.66 52.14 54.56
CA GLY A 259 18.37 51.85 53.13
C GLY A 259 19.08 50.61 52.57
N LEU A 260 20.39 50.47 52.92
CA LEU A 260 21.16 49.26 52.53
C LEU A 260 20.63 48.02 53.24
N ILE A 261 20.30 48.05 54.52
CA ILE A 261 19.71 46.91 55.22
C ILE A 261 18.36 46.55 54.65
N ALA A 262 17.52 47.55 54.34
CA ALA A 262 16.23 47.30 53.70
C ALA A 262 16.34 46.66 52.30
N GLN A 263 17.31 47.16 51.48
CA GLN A 263 17.61 46.58 50.20
C GLN A 263 18.08 45.13 50.32
N MET A 264 19.01 44.86 51.24
CA MET A 264 19.52 43.48 51.40
C MET A 264 18.45 42.53 51.94
N ASN A 265 17.56 42.99 52.81
CA ASN A 265 16.43 42.17 53.25
C ASN A 265 15.50 41.84 52.05
N LYS A 266 15.23 42.81 51.16
CA LYS A 266 14.46 42.59 49.95
C LYS A 266 15.14 41.62 49.01
N ASP A 267 16.43 41.76 48.78
CA ASP A 267 17.22 40.85 47.95
C ASP A 267 17.19 39.43 48.51
N GLN A 268 17.27 39.28 49.87
CA GLN A 268 17.14 37.95 50.50
C GLN A 268 15.75 37.33 50.29
N GLU A 269 14.68 38.12 50.42
CA GLU A 269 13.34 37.66 50.15
C GLU A 269 13.20 37.22 48.71
N GLU A 270 13.75 37.97 47.75
CA GLU A 270 13.76 37.59 46.33
C GLU A 270 14.53 36.30 46.10
N TYR A 271 15.73 36.13 46.64
CA TYR A 271 16.50 34.89 46.52
C TYR A 271 15.78 33.71 47.14
N GLN A 272 15.16 33.86 48.30
CA GLN A 272 14.36 32.83 48.97
C GLN A 272 13.17 32.40 48.09
N GLN A 273 12.45 33.36 47.50
CA GLN A 273 11.33 33.09 46.61
C GLN A 273 11.78 32.37 45.36
N GLN A 274 12.89 32.81 44.74
CA GLN A 274 13.44 32.17 43.55
C GLN A 274 13.89 30.73 43.82
N ILE A 275 14.56 30.48 44.96
CA ILE A 275 14.96 29.13 45.37
C ILE A 275 13.75 28.25 45.66
N ALA A 276 12.72 28.79 46.34
CA ALA A 276 11.51 28.05 46.64
C ALA A 276 10.75 27.66 45.36
N LEU A 277 10.63 28.60 44.40
CA LEU A 277 10.02 28.35 43.10
C LEU A 277 10.80 27.29 42.33
N ALA A 278 12.12 27.41 42.25
CA ALA A 278 12.95 26.47 41.53
C ALA A 278 12.85 25.04 42.11
N ARG A 279 12.84 24.92 43.45
CA ARG A 279 12.65 23.63 44.14
C ARG A 279 11.28 23.03 43.89
N GLU A 280 10.23 23.84 43.86
CA GLU A 280 8.89 23.38 43.60
C GLU A 280 8.75 22.88 42.16
N VAL A 281 9.34 23.57 41.17
CA VAL A 281 9.36 23.14 39.77
C VAL A 281 10.13 21.84 39.60
N SER A 282 11.30 21.71 40.26
CA SER A 282 12.07 20.46 40.25
C SER A 282 11.28 19.28 40.83
N ARG A 283 10.55 19.50 41.93
CA ARG A 283 9.68 18.50 42.55
C ARG A 283 8.56 18.06 41.58
N ARG A 284 7.88 19.03 40.97
CA ARG A 284 6.81 18.74 39.99
C ARG A 284 7.29 17.92 38.79
N GLU A 285 8.45 18.29 38.26
CA GLU A 285 9.05 17.53 37.16
C GLU A 285 9.38 16.09 37.60
N SER A 286 10.00 15.92 38.77
CA SER A 286 10.32 14.59 39.31
C SER A 286 9.06 13.74 39.53
N GLU A 287 7.99 14.32 40.03
CA GLU A 287 6.72 13.64 40.23
C GLU A 287 6.06 13.26 38.90
N ALA A 288 6.07 14.19 37.92
CA ALA A 288 5.53 13.93 36.60
C ALA A 288 6.32 12.84 35.84
N LEU A 289 7.64 12.86 35.97
CA LEU A 289 8.51 11.83 35.40
C LEU A 289 8.24 10.46 36.04
N GLN A 290 8.10 10.40 37.36
CA GLN A 290 7.79 9.15 38.04
C GLN A 290 6.44 8.60 37.61
N GLN A 291 5.41 9.43 37.46
CA GLN A 291 4.10 9.03 36.95
C GLN A 291 4.21 8.46 35.50
N TRP A 292 5.04 9.09 34.67
CA TRP A 292 5.30 8.60 33.31
C TRP A 292 6.01 7.24 33.33
N LEU A 293 7.06 7.09 34.13
CA LEU A 293 7.78 5.82 34.25
C LEU A 293 6.90 4.68 34.77
N ASP A 294 6.06 4.97 35.76
CA ASP A 294 5.14 3.99 36.32
C ASP A 294 4.09 3.53 35.25
N LEU A 295 3.63 4.47 34.45
CA LEU A 295 2.68 4.16 33.38
C LEU A 295 3.31 3.29 32.27
N ILE A 296 4.52 3.62 31.80
CA ILE A 296 5.20 2.80 30.79
C ILE A 296 5.57 1.40 31.29
N ARG A 297 5.83 1.25 32.59
CA ARG A 297 6.00 -0.09 33.22
C ARG A 297 4.71 -0.91 33.16
N VAL A 298 3.56 -0.30 33.40
CA VAL A 298 2.25 -0.97 33.23
C VAL A 298 2.04 -1.40 31.78
N LEU A 299 2.59 -0.67 30.81
CA LEU A 299 2.59 -1.04 29.38
C LEU A 299 3.62 -2.12 29.02
N GLY A 300 4.33 -2.67 30.01
CA GLY A 300 5.27 -3.77 29.82
C GLY A 300 6.71 -3.34 29.52
N HIS A 301 7.04 -2.06 29.66
CA HIS A 301 8.43 -1.62 29.56
C HIS A 301 9.23 -2.05 30.81
N THR A 302 10.27 -2.85 30.60
CA THR A 302 11.12 -3.38 31.68
C THR A 302 12.45 -2.64 31.85
N GLY A 303 12.74 -1.69 30.94
CA GLY A 303 13.96 -0.89 30.99
C GLY A 303 13.91 0.25 32.03
N GLU A 304 15.05 0.79 32.36
CA GLU A 304 15.17 1.99 33.20
C GLU A 304 15.14 3.30 32.39
N GLU A 305 15.20 3.17 31.04
CA GLU A 305 15.23 4.29 30.13
C GLU A 305 13.84 4.92 30.00
N GLU A 306 13.82 6.22 29.87
CA GLU A 306 12.61 6.98 29.60
C GLU A 306 12.22 6.79 28.11
N LEU A 307 10.98 6.41 27.86
CA LEU A 307 10.44 6.35 26.49
C LEU A 307 9.84 7.70 26.10
N SER A 308 10.02 8.07 24.83
CA SER A 308 9.23 9.13 24.22
C SER A 308 7.75 8.71 24.10
N LEU A 309 6.85 9.68 23.87
CA LEU A 309 5.45 9.38 23.60
C LEU A 309 5.28 8.43 22.40
N ALA A 310 6.08 8.61 21.35
CA ALA A 310 6.02 7.77 20.15
C ALA A 310 6.41 6.31 20.46
N GLU A 311 7.41 6.09 21.29
CA GLU A 311 7.83 4.74 21.72
C GLU A 311 6.80 4.09 22.66
N ALA A 312 6.24 4.86 23.59
CA ALA A 312 5.15 4.39 24.44
C ALA A 312 3.89 4.07 23.63
N ASP A 313 3.58 4.85 22.58
CA ASP A 313 2.49 4.63 21.65
C ASP A 313 2.64 3.31 20.87
N MET A 314 3.88 2.95 20.49
CA MET A 314 4.16 1.65 19.88
C MET A 314 3.89 0.47 20.85
N LEU A 315 4.18 0.64 22.14
CA LEU A 315 3.81 -0.37 23.15
C LEU A 315 2.29 -0.45 23.30
N ALA A 316 1.61 0.68 23.28
CA ALA A 316 0.16 0.74 23.39
C ALA A 316 -0.56 0.01 22.25
N ASP A 317 0.06 -0.15 21.07
CA ASP A 317 -0.53 -0.94 19.96
C ASP A 317 -0.80 -2.39 20.37
N THR A 318 0.14 -3.02 21.07
CA THR A 318 0.03 -4.42 21.49
C THR A 318 -0.66 -4.59 22.84
N GLN A 319 -0.49 -3.65 23.76
CA GLN A 319 -0.97 -3.78 25.14
C GLN A 319 -2.37 -3.17 25.36
N ILE A 320 -2.76 -2.22 24.53
CA ILE A 320 -4.05 -1.52 24.67
C ILE A 320 -4.90 -1.66 23.40
N ARG A 321 -4.40 -1.24 22.24
CA ARG A 321 -5.22 -1.15 21.00
C ARG A 321 -5.64 -2.50 20.47
N PHE A 322 -4.72 -3.47 20.44
CA PHE A 322 -5.06 -4.81 20.00
C PHE A 322 -6.06 -5.53 20.94
N PRO A 323 -5.87 -5.56 22.28
CA PRO A 323 -6.91 -6.03 23.21
C PRO A 323 -8.23 -5.28 23.08
N ALA A 324 -8.22 -3.96 22.88
CA ALA A 324 -9.43 -3.17 22.66
C ALA A 324 -10.16 -3.59 21.38
N PHE A 325 -9.43 -3.88 20.32
CA PHE A 325 -10.02 -4.40 19.07
C PHE A 325 -10.67 -5.77 19.26
N LEU A 326 -10.04 -6.67 20.04
CA LEU A 326 -10.64 -7.98 20.36
C LEU A 326 -11.91 -7.82 21.20
N LEU A 327 -11.90 -6.95 22.22
CA LEU A 327 -13.10 -6.63 23.02
C LEU A 327 -14.21 -6.05 22.15
N ALA A 328 -13.89 -5.12 21.25
CA ALA A 328 -14.84 -4.56 20.30
C ALA A 328 -15.39 -5.63 19.34
N THR A 329 -14.55 -6.58 18.90
CA THR A 329 -14.98 -7.71 18.06
C THR A 329 -16.09 -8.50 18.76
N HIS A 330 -15.86 -8.96 19.99
CA HIS A 330 -16.84 -9.76 20.72
C HIS A 330 -18.05 -8.95 21.20
N TYR A 331 -17.88 -7.65 21.44
CA TYR A 331 -18.98 -6.71 21.68
C TYR A 331 -19.93 -6.69 20.47
N TRP A 332 -19.39 -6.59 19.24
CA TRP A 332 -20.20 -6.56 18.03
C TRP A 332 -20.85 -7.91 17.74
N GLU A 333 -20.19 -9.01 18.03
CA GLU A 333 -20.79 -10.36 17.94
C GLU A 333 -22.00 -10.47 18.86
N GLY A 334 -21.91 -9.99 20.10
CA GLY A 334 -23.05 -9.93 21.03
C GLY A 334 -24.17 -9.02 20.53
N ARG A 335 -23.82 -7.83 20.02
CA ARG A 335 -24.80 -6.91 19.42
C ARG A 335 -25.50 -7.51 18.19
N TRP A 336 -24.78 -8.30 17.41
CA TRP A 336 -25.37 -9.02 16.27
C TRP A 336 -26.42 -10.05 16.73
N PHE A 337 -26.20 -10.81 17.81
CA PHE A 337 -27.20 -11.70 18.37
C PHE A 337 -28.46 -10.95 18.82
N MET A 338 -28.31 -9.79 19.43
CA MET A 338 -29.45 -8.95 19.84
C MET A 338 -30.27 -8.50 18.61
N ASP A 339 -29.60 -8.11 17.52
CA ASP A 339 -30.28 -7.76 16.26
C ASP A 339 -31.01 -8.97 15.66
N MET A 340 -30.36 -10.16 15.68
CA MET A 340 -30.98 -11.36 15.13
C MET A 340 -32.23 -11.79 15.94
N ALA A 341 -32.16 -11.66 17.26
CA ALA A 341 -33.29 -11.96 18.15
C ALA A 341 -34.49 -10.98 17.94
N ALA A 342 -34.23 -9.77 17.46
CA ALA A 342 -35.28 -8.79 17.17
C ALA A 342 -35.99 -9.02 15.82
N ILE A 343 -35.64 -10.04 15.06
CA ILE A 343 -36.22 -10.35 13.75
C ILE A 343 -37.26 -11.47 13.91
N ASP A 344 -38.53 -11.13 13.78
CA ASP A 344 -39.63 -12.11 13.88
C ASP A 344 -39.63 -13.14 12.75
N ASP A 345 -39.35 -12.71 11.50
CA ASP A 345 -39.32 -13.54 10.29
C ASP A 345 -38.15 -13.18 9.40
N LEU A 346 -37.12 -13.94 9.51
CA LEU A 346 -35.84 -13.74 8.78
C LEU A 346 -36.03 -13.91 7.26
N GLN A 347 -36.90 -14.82 6.80
CA GLN A 347 -37.09 -15.04 5.37
C GLN A 347 -37.84 -13.86 4.74
N LYS A 348 -38.77 -13.26 5.49
CA LYS A 348 -39.47 -12.06 5.07
C LYS A 348 -38.54 -10.84 5.10
N GLU A 349 -37.70 -10.73 6.11
CA GLU A 349 -36.67 -9.66 6.20
C GLU A 349 -35.73 -9.67 5.02
N LYS A 350 -35.19 -10.83 4.65
CA LYS A 350 -34.30 -10.99 3.49
C LYS A 350 -34.92 -10.52 2.17
N LYS A 351 -36.20 -10.61 2.01
CA LYS A 351 -36.96 -10.17 0.80
C LYS A 351 -37.32 -8.69 0.78
N ARG A 352 -37.17 -7.97 1.91
CA ARG A 352 -37.47 -6.54 1.99
C ARG A 352 -36.35 -5.72 1.38
N ASN A 353 -36.68 -4.90 0.39
CA ASN A 353 -35.73 -4.07 -0.35
C ASN A 353 -35.96 -2.56 -0.20
N GLY A 354 -36.83 -2.12 0.71
CA GLY A 354 -36.98 -0.70 1.03
C GLY A 354 -35.78 -0.16 1.83
N ALA A 355 -35.55 1.14 1.76
CA ALA A 355 -34.40 1.80 2.37
C ALA A 355 -34.12 1.42 3.83
N LYS A 356 -35.19 1.40 4.68
CA LYS A 356 -35.06 1.04 6.11
C LYS A 356 -34.51 -0.37 6.30
N ALA A 357 -35.04 -1.34 5.55
CA ALA A 357 -34.65 -2.75 5.68
C ALA A 357 -33.22 -2.99 5.17
N VAL A 358 -32.85 -2.38 4.02
CA VAL A 358 -31.49 -2.49 3.47
C VAL A 358 -30.46 -1.84 4.39
N LYS A 359 -30.74 -0.66 4.97
CA LYS A 359 -29.87 0.00 5.96
C LYS A 359 -29.66 -0.87 7.19
N ALA A 360 -30.74 -1.40 7.78
CA ALA A 360 -30.65 -2.26 8.97
C ALA A 360 -29.85 -3.55 8.68
N ARG A 361 -30.02 -4.12 7.49
CA ARG A 361 -29.24 -5.31 7.05
C ARG A 361 -27.76 -4.99 6.93
N TRP A 362 -27.38 -3.86 6.34
CA TRP A 362 -26.00 -3.42 6.27
C TRP A 362 -25.39 -3.20 7.66
N GLN A 363 -26.08 -2.48 8.55
CA GLN A 363 -25.61 -2.23 9.92
C GLN A 363 -25.43 -3.55 10.70
N ARG A 364 -26.36 -4.50 10.59
CA ARG A 364 -26.25 -5.82 11.20
C ARG A 364 -25.02 -6.58 10.66
N ARG A 365 -24.78 -6.54 9.33
CA ARG A 365 -23.64 -7.21 8.71
C ARG A 365 -22.31 -6.58 9.07
N MET A 366 -22.26 -5.25 9.25
CA MET A 366 -21.06 -4.56 9.72
C MET A 366 -20.66 -4.92 11.16
N LYS A 367 -21.57 -5.49 11.95
CA LYS A 367 -21.24 -6.08 13.26
C LYS A 367 -20.41 -7.37 13.16
N LEU A 368 -20.50 -8.06 12.04
CA LEU A 368 -19.69 -9.26 11.77
C LEU A 368 -18.39 -8.95 11.03
N THR A 369 -18.44 -8.08 10.06
CA THR A 369 -17.31 -7.70 9.22
C THR A 369 -17.25 -6.17 9.08
N PRO A 370 -16.28 -5.51 9.73
CA PRO A 370 -16.20 -4.05 9.74
C PRO A 370 -15.97 -3.41 8.37
N CYS A 371 -15.66 -4.20 7.32
CA CYS A 371 -15.44 -3.68 5.98
C CYS A 371 -16.02 -4.59 4.90
N ALA A 372 -16.78 -4.00 3.99
CA ALA A 372 -17.17 -4.62 2.73
C ALA A 372 -16.16 -4.23 1.64
N VAL A 373 -15.69 -5.21 0.87
CA VAL A 373 -14.66 -5.00 -0.16
C VAL A 373 -15.24 -5.37 -1.52
N MET A 374 -15.18 -4.45 -2.49
CA MET A 374 -15.74 -4.66 -3.83
C MET A 374 -15.13 -3.70 -4.85
N THR A 375 -15.36 -3.95 -6.13
CA THR A 375 -14.96 -2.97 -7.15
C THR A 375 -15.94 -1.81 -7.21
N CYS A 376 -15.50 -0.65 -7.72
CA CYS A 376 -16.37 0.51 -7.94
C CYS A 376 -17.62 0.16 -8.80
N TYR A 377 -17.51 -0.79 -9.72
CA TYR A 377 -18.63 -1.25 -10.53
C TYR A 377 -19.68 -2.06 -9.77
N MET A 378 -19.29 -2.71 -8.66
CA MET A 378 -20.19 -3.52 -7.86
C MET A 378 -20.93 -2.70 -6.79
N LEU A 379 -20.32 -1.63 -6.28
CA LEU A 379 -20.88 -0.87 -5.17
C LEU A 379 -22.30 -0.34 -5.43
N PRO A 380 -22.64 0.29 -6.56
CA PRO A 380 -24.00 0.75 -6.81
C PRO A 380 -25.03 -0.38 -6.78
N ARG A 381 -24.64 -1.59 -7.25
CA ARG A 381 -25.55 -2.77 -7.28
C ARG A 381 -25.94 -3.27 -5.89
N HIS A 382 -25.07 -3.10 -4.90
CA HIS A 382 -25.32 -3.56 -3.52
C HIS A 382 -26.03 -2.53 -2.66
N LEU A 383 -26.17 -1.29 -3.13
CA LEU A 383 -26.90 -0.21 -2.45
C LEU A 383 -28.18 0.20 -3.16
N VAL A 384 -28.71 -0.66 -4.04
CA VAL A 384 -30.03 -0.50 -4.67
C VAL A 384 -31.12 -0.73 -3.63
N ILE A 385 -32.14 0.11 -3.68
CA ILE A 385 -33.35 0.00 -2.87
C ILE A 385 -34.59 0.05 -3.78
N SER A 386 -35.74 -0.34 -3.24
CA SER A 386 -37.03 -0.14 -3.90
C SER A 386 -37.74 1.06 -3.27
N GLU A 387 -38.00 2.10 -4.07
CA GLU A 387 -38.68 3.31 -3.66
C GLU A 387 -40.12 3.33 -4.18
N HIS A 388 -41.06 3.78 -3.37
CA HIS A 388 -42.44 3.92 -3.78
C HIS A 388 -42.63 5.27 -4.47
N VAL A 389 -42.99 5.24 -5.75
CA VAL A 389 -43.14 6.43 -6.62
C VAL A 389 -44.61 6.66 -6.95
N GLY A 390 -45.45 6.88 -5.94
CA GLY A 390 -46.84 7.26 -6.14
C GLY A 390 -47.74 6.20 -6.82
N GLY A 391 -49.04 6.21 -6.48
CA GLY A 391 -50.03 5.25 -6.99
C GLY A 391 -49.95 3.86 -6.32
N ALA A 392 -51.03 3.07 -6.43
CA ALA A 392 -51.08 1.77 -5.79
C ALA A 392 -50.06 0.79 -6.41
N LYS A 393 -49.00 0.50 -5.68
CA LYS A 393 -47.96 -0.51 -5.98
C LYS A 393 -46.93 -0.17 -7.07
N LYS A 394 -46.63 1.09 -7.39
CA LYS A 394 -45.51 1.42 -8.27
C LYS A 394 -44.22 1.58 -7.47
N PHE A 395 -43.31 0.60 -7.59
CA PHE A 395 -41.94 0.66 -7.02
C PHE A 395 -40.94 0.83 -8.13
N GLU A 396 -40.00 1.73 -7.94
CA GLU A 396 -38.89 1.95 -8.85
C GLU A 396 -37.54 1.70 -8.10
N PRO A 397 -36.49 1.30 -8.82
CA PRO A 397 -35.16 1.19 -8.20
C PRO A 397 -34.62 2.57 -7.85
N GLY A 398 -34.20 2.75 -6.62
CA GLY A 398 -33.44 3.90 -6.13
C GLY A 398 -32.11 3.46 -5.53
N TYR A 399 -31.39 4.40 -4.93
CA TYR A 399 -30.08 4.13 -4.34
C TYR A 399 -29.97 4.75 -2.95
N LEU A 400 -29.17 4.12 -2.07
CA LEU A 400 -28.84 4.65 -0.76
C LEU A 400 -27.74 5.72 -0.87
N TYR A 401 -28.11 6.93 -1.29
CA TYR A 401 -27.21 8.07 -1.33
C TYR A 401 -26.74 8.47 0.08
N ASN A 402 -25.47 8.89 0.22
CA ASN A 402 -24.86 9.31 1.48
C ASN A 402 -25.03 8.28 2.62
N PHE A 403 -25.02 7.00 2.30
CA PHE A 403 -25.27 5.96 3.29
C PHE A 403 -23.98 5.38 3.89
N ALA A 404 -23.04 4.98 3.07
CA ALA A 404 -21.76 4.49 3.57
C ALA A 404 -21.06 5.60 4.38
N ASP A 405 -20.66 5.28 5.61
CA ASP A 405 -20.01 6.24 6.50
C ASP A 405 -18.60 6.60 6.01
N LEU A 406 -17.91 5.61 5.45
CA LEU A 406 -16.58 5.78 4.87
C LEU A 406 -16.42 4.94 3.60
N LEU A 407 -16.08 5.60 2.50
CA LEU A 407 -15.61 4.98 1.26
C LEU A 407 -14.08 5.05 1.21
N ILE A 408 -13.42 3.92 1.09
CA ILE A 408 -11.97 3.84 0.88
C ILE A 408 -11.75 3.51 -0.59
N VAL A 409 -11.13 4.41 -1.34
CA VAL A 409 -10.76 4.19 -2.74
C VAL A 409 -9.28 3.87 -2.80
N ASP A 410 -8.95 2.63 -3.09
CA ASP A 410 -7.57 2.16 -3.17
C ASP A 410 -7.04 2.17 -4.60
N GLU A 411 -5.73 2.37 -4.76
CA GLU A 411 -5.05 2.56 -6.05
C GLU A 411 -5.74 3.67 -6.88
N ALA A 412 -6.13 4.75 -6.21
CA ALA A 412 -6.94 5.83 -6.79
C ALA A 412 -6.25 6.56 -7.96
N GLY A 413 -4.91 6.45 -8.07
CA GLY A 413 -4.15 6.89 -9.24
C GLY A 413 -4.56 6.18 -10.53
N GLN A 414 -5.13 4.98 -10.44
CA GLN A 414 -5.60 4.19 -11.58
C GLN A 414 -7.12 4.22 -11.78
N VAL A 415 -7.83 4.95 -10.93
CA VAL A 415 -9.29 5.01 -10.99
C VAL A 415 -9.71 6.20 -11.82
N LEU A 416 -10.45 5.93 -12.91
CA LEU A 416 -11.04 6.96 -13.76
C LEU A 416 -12.14 7.71 -12.99
N PRO A 417 -12.25 9.03 -13.14
CA PRO A 417 -13.24 9.84 -12.44
C PRO A 417 -14.68 9.38 -12.69
N GLU A 418 -15.02 9.07 -13.93
CA GLU A 418 -16.36 8.62 -14.34
C GLU A 418 -16.75 7.26 -13.73
N VAL A 419 -15.77 6.38 -13.49
CA VAL A 419 -16.03 5.06 -12.87
C VAL A 419 -16.34 5.19 -11.38
N ALA A 420 -15.65 6.11 -10.69
CA ALA A 420 -15.82 6.27 -9.26
C ALA A 420 -16.97 7.20 -8.87
N ALA A 421 -17.43 8.09 -9.74
CA ALA A 421 -18.42 9.12 -9.43
C ALA A 421 -19.67 8.57 -8.73
N ALA A 422 -20.21 7.45 -9.24
CA ALA A 422 -21.35 6.77 -8.63
C ALA A 422 -21.06 6.28 -7.21
N SER A 423 -19.84 5.80 -6.95
CA SER A 423 -19.42 5.31 -5.62
C SER A 423 -19.34 6.45 -4.60
N PHE A 424 -18.84 7.61 -4.99
CA PHE A 424 -18.78 8.79 -4.10
C PHE A 424 -20.15 9.30 -3.71
N ALA A 425 -21.14 9.25 -4.60
CA ALA A 425 -22.51 9.66 -4.30
C ALA A 425 -23.18 8.81 -3.20
N LEU A 426 -22.69 7.58 -2.98
CA LEU A 426 -23.24 6.63 -2.02
C LEU A 426 -22.63 6.74 -0.62
N ALA A 427 -21.59 7.56 -0.44
CA ALA A 427 -20.84 7.69 0.80
C ALA A 427 -20.88 9.11 1.38
N LYS A 428 -20.75 9.22 2.71
CA LYS A 428 -20.67 10.49 3.44
C LYS A 428 -19.25 11.08 3.42
N LYS A 429 -18.25 10.21 3.53
CA LYS A 429 -16.84 10.56 3.59
C LYS A 429 -16.04 9.62 2.69
N ALA A 430 -14.93 10.10 2.17
CA ALA A 430 -14.04 9.29 1.36
C ALA A 430 -12.59 9.42 1.82
N LEU A 431 -11.90 8.29 1.85
CA LEU A 431 -10.46 8.18 1.99
C LEU A 431 -9.90 7.72 0.65
N VAL A 432 -9.21 8.60 -0.03
CA VAL A 432 -8.67 8.37 -1.37
C VAL A 432 -7.18 8.09 -1.24
N ILE A 433 -6.78 6.85 -1.51
CA ILE A 433 -5.41 6.38 -1.36
C ILE A 433 -4.84 6.04 -2.72
N GLY A 434 -3.73 6.63 -3.09
CA GLY A 434 -3.09 6.39 -4.37
C GLY A 434 -1.73 7.04 -4.47
N ASP A 435 -1.17 6.92 -5.67
CA ASP A 435 0.09 7.52 -6.02
C ASP A 435 0.05 7.94 -7.49
N THR A 436 0.23 9.21 -7.77
CA THR A 436 0.27 9.75 -9.13
C THR A 436 1.62 9.53 -9.82
N GLU A 437 2.64 9.19 -9.05
CA GLU A 437 3.98 8.82 -9.54
C GLU A 437 4.10 7.33 -9.92
N GLN A 438 3.00 6.58 -9.78
CA GLN A 438 2.85 5.24 -10.32
C GLN A 438 2.07 5.26 -11.64
N ILE A 439 1.87 4.09 -12.24
CA ILE A 439 1.23 3.98 -13.55
C ILE A 439 -0.17 4.60 -13.52
N ALA A 440 -0.39 5.50 -14.47
CA ALA A 440 -1.65 6.16 -14.71
C ALA A 440 -2.79 5.21 -15.14
N PRO A 441 -4.07 5.63 -15.09
CA PRO A 441 -5.17 4.86 -15.64
C PRO A 441 -5.00 4.61 -17.14
N ILE A 442 -5.63 3.59 -17.65
CA ILE A 442 -5.77 3.41 -19.11
C ILE A 442 -6.97 4.25 -19.54
N TRP A 443 -6.70 5.41 -20.14
CA TRP A 443 -7.75 6.25 -20.67
C TRP A 443 -8.29 5.69 -21.98
N ASN A 444 -9.61 5.63 -22.08
CA ASN A 444 -10.31 5.13 -23.28
C ASN A 444 -10.64 6.24 -24.28
N SER A 445 -10.46 7.50 -23.90
CA SER A 445 -10.74 8.67 -24.73
C SER A 445 -9.45 9.36 -25.17
N LEU A 446 -9.39 9.76 -26.42
CA LEU A 446 -8.33 10.63 -26.89
C LEU A 446 -8.61 12.09 -26.46
N PRO A 447 -7.60 12.93 -26.25
CA PRO A 447 -7.80 14.34 -25.90
C PRO A 447 -8.74 15.09 -26.88
N SER A 448 -8.64 14.81 -28.19
CA SER A 448 -9.50 15.42 -29.20
C SER A 448 -10.99 15.02 -29.05
N ILE A 449 -11.26 13.79 -28.63
CA ILE A 449 -12.62 13.32 -28.39
C ILE A 449 -13.16 13.92 -27.09
N ASP A 450 -12.34 13.97 -26.05
CA ASP A 450 -12.69 14.57 -24.75
C ASP A 450 -13.03 16.06 -24.90
N ILE A 451 -12.19 16.82 -25.63
CA ILE A 451 -12.47 18.22 -25.97
C ILE A 451 -13.79 18.35 -26.73
N GLY A 452 -14.01 17.52 -27.77
CA GLY A 452 -15.23 17.54 -28.57
C GLY A 452 -16.49 17.33 -27.73
N ASN A 453 -16.48 16.33 -26.86
CA ASN A 453 -17.57 16.04 -25.93
C ASN A 453 -17.82 17.20 -24.95
N MET A 454 -16.75 17.80 -24.41
CA MET A 454 -16.88 18.93 -23.48
C MET A 454 -17.41 20.19 -24.14
N VAL A 455 -17.09 20.41 -25.42
CA VAL A 455 -17.66 21.52 -26.21
C VAL A 455 -19.14 21.25 -26.49
N GLU A 456 -19.51 20.03 -26.89
CA GLU A 456 -20.91 19.64 -27.16
C GLU A 456 -21.79 19.79 -25.92
N GLU A 457 -21.29 19.43 -24.75
CA GLU A 457 -21.98 19.53 -23.46
C GLU A 457 -21.85 20.94 -22.81
N ASN A 458 -21.29 21.92 -23.48
CA ASN A 458 -21.07 23.30 -23.00
C ASN A 458 -20.25 23.39 -21.70
N ILE A 459 -19.35 22.42 -21.47
CA ILE A 459 -18.40 22.42 -20.35
C ILE A 459 -17.21 23.33 -20.67
N LEU A 460 -16.73 23.28 -21.92
CA LEU A 460 -15.71 24.19 -22.43
C LEU A 460 -16.38 25.38 -23.12
N PRO A 461 -15.86 26.61 -22.89
CA PRO A 461 -16.37 27.82 -23.55
C PRO A 461 -16.11 27.73 -25.06
N GLY A 462 -17.04 28.24 -25.85
CA GLY A 462 -16.81 28.53 -27.26
C GLY A 462 -15.88 29.73 -27.37
N GLY A 463 -14.84 29.63 -28.17
CA GLY A 463 -13.87 30.68 -28.35
C GLY A 463 -12.82 30.40 -29.42
N THR A 464 -11.71 31.10 -29.37
CA THR A 464 -10.54 30.78 -30.19
C THR A 464 -9.95 29.41 -29.80
N GLN A 465 -9.20 28.80 -30.71
CA GLN A 465 -8.54 27.52 -30.42
C GLN A 465 -7.58 27.60 -29.23
N GLU A 466 -6.93 28.74 -29.02
CA GLU A 466 -6.02 28.98 -27.90
C GLU A 466 -6.80 29.01 -26.57
N GLU A 467 -7.87 29.78 -26.48
CA GLU A 467 -8.75 29.83 -25.29
C GLU A 467 -9.35 28.48 -24.94
N LEU A 468 -9.73 27.71 -25.96
CA LEU A 468 -10.23 26.35 -25.79
C LEU A 468 -9.17 25.39 -25.20
N MET A 469 -7.94 25.48 -25.73
CA MET A 469 -6.83 24.63 -25.24
C MET A 469 -6.39 25.00 -23.83
N ASP A 470 -6.38 26.32 -23.49
CA ASP A 470 -6.07 26.78 -22.12
C ASP A 470 -7.15 26.32 -21.12
N ALA A 471 -8.43 26.44 -21.49
CA ALA A 471 -9.53 25.95 -20.67
C ALA A 471 -9.48 24.43 -20.48
N TYR A 472 -9.14 23.69 -21.54
CA TYR A 472 -8.96 22.24 -21.45
C TYR A 472 -7.75 21.85 -20.60
N ALA A 473 -6.63 22.58 -20.70
CA ALA A 473 -5.46 22.38 -19.85
C ALA A 473 -5.81 22.53 -18.36
N ALA A 474 -6.60 23.54 -18.01
CA ALA A 474 -7.09 23.73 -16.64
C ALA A 474 -7.95 22.55 -16.13
N ILE A 475 -8.77 21.96 -17.01
CA ILE A 475 -9.55 20.74 -16.68
C ILE A 475 -8.61 19.53 -16.49
N CYS A 476 -7.61 19.35 -17.36
CA CYS A 476 -6.59 18.33 -17.22
C CYS A 476 -5.82 18.49 -15.91
N ASP A 477 -5.43 19.70 -15.56
CA ASP A 477 -4.74 20.01 -14.30
C ASP A 477 -5.62 19.75 -13.08
N SER A 478 -6.92 19.98 -13.18
CA SER A 478 -7.89 19.63 -12.12
C SER A 478 -8.12 18.11 -11.94
N GLY A 479 -7.53 17.28 -12.80
CA GLY A 479 -7.69 15.83 -12.76
C GLY A 479 -9.02 15.29 -13.30
N LYS A 480 -9.87 16.14 -13.88
CA LYS A 480 -11.25 15.81 -14.30
C LYS A 480 -11.38 15.38 -15.76
N SER A 481 -10.34 15.52 -16.58
CA SER A 481 -10.35 15.11 -17.98
C SER A 481 -10.52 13.57 -18.11
N ALA A 482 -11.36 13.13 -19.03
CA ALA A 482 -11.53 11.72 -19.39
C ALA A 482 -10.30 11.14 -20.13
N ALA A 483 -9.43 11.98 -20.66
CA ALA A 483 -8.21 11.61 -21.38
C ALA A 483 -6.92 11.67 -20.55
N SER A 484 -6.95 12.24 -19.33
CA SER A 484 -5.76 12.42 -18.48
C SER A 484 -6.04 12.47 -16.98
N GLY A 485 -7.30 12.36 -16.58
CA GLY A 485 -7.71 12.50 -15.17
C GLY A 485 -7.57 11.21 -14.37
N SER A 486 -7.55 11.38 -13.03
CA SER A 486 -7.70 10.27 -12.08
C SER A 486 -8.36 10.76 -10.79
N VAL A 487 -8.98 9.85 -10.06
CA VAL A 487 -9.60 10.15 -8.76
C VAL A 487 -8.56 10.66 -7.76
N MET A 488 -7.33 10.13 -7.81
CA MET A 488 -6.25 10.60 -6.92
C MET A 488 -5.88 12.05 -7.21
N LYS A 489 -5.72 12.43 -8.47
CA LYS A 489 -5.39 13.80 -8.86
C LYS A 489 -6.47 14.79 -8.41
N ILE A 490 -7.76 14.42 -8.57
CA ILE A 490 -8.87 15.22 -8.05
C ILE A 490 -8.80 15.38 -6.53
N ALA A 491 -8.53 14.29 -5.81
CA ALA A 491 -8.43 14.31 -4.36
C ALA A 491 -7.24 15.15 -3.85
N GLN A 492 -6.10 15.06 -4.52
CA GLN A 492 -4.91 15.87 -4.21
C GLN A 492 -5.20 17.37 -4.32
N ILE A 493 -5.76 17.82 -5.46
CA ILE A 493 -6.05 19.24 -5.71
C ILE A 493 -7.05 19.80 -4.67
N ASN A 494 -7.97 18.98 -4.19
CA ASN A 494 -8.94 19.37 -3.16
C ASN A 494 -8.44 19.15 -1.73
N SER A 495 -7.21 18.68 -1.53
CA SER A 495 -6.66 18.45 -0.19
C SER A 495 -6.25 19.76 0.47
N ARG A 496 -6.53 19.84 1.78
CA ARG A 496 -6.04 20.95 2.63
C ARG A 496 -4.68 20.66 3.26
N TYR A 497 -4.18 19.45 3.12
CA TYR A 497 -2.89 19.02 3.65
C TYR A 497 -1.81 19.17 2.60
N GLN A 498 -0.65 19.59 3.03
CA GLN A 498 0.57 19.66 2.24
C GLN A 498 1.71 19.15 3.12
N TYR A 499 2.25 17.98 2.76
CA TYR A 499 3.38 17.40 3.49
C TYR A 499 4.67 18.16 3.22
N ASP A 500 4.95 18.41 1.93
CA ASP A 500 6.13 19.11 1.46
C ASP A 500 5.75 19.90 0.20
N PRO A 501 6.23 21.16 0.03
CA PRO A 501 5.92 21.97 -1.15
C PRO A 501 6.31 21.37 -2.49
N ASP A 502 7.35 20.53 -2.51
CA ASP A 502 7.85 19.87 -3.72
C ASP A 502 7.05 18.62 -4.10
N LEU A 503 6.14 18.17 -3.23
CA LEU A 503 5.33 16.99 -3.45
C LEU A 503 3.85 17.35 -3.70
N ALA A 504 3.11 16.40 -4.28
CA ALA A 504 1.68 16.58 -4.52
C ALA A 504 0.91 16.81 -3.20
N PRO A 505 -0.15 17.65 -3.19
CA PRO A 505 -0.98 17.87 -2.00
C PRO A 505 -1.59 16.58 -1.46
N GLY A 506 -1.86 16.54 -0.14
CA GLY A 506 -2.41 15.40 0.56
C GLY A 506 -1.54 14.98 1.74
N MET A 507 -2.05 14.09 2.58
CA MET A 507 -1.23 13.39 3.55
C MET A 507 -0.24 12.49 2.81
N TYR A 508 0.92 12.29 3.39
CA TYR A 508 1.98 11.46 2.80
C TYR A 508 2.41 10.33 3.74
N LEU A 509 2.44 9.11 3.21
CA LEU A 509 3.11 7.99 3.87
C LEU A 509 4.55 7.99 3.38
N TYR A 510 5.50 8.41 4.20
CA TYR A 510 6.89 8.64 3.79
C TYR A 510 7.90 7.62 4.31
N GLU A 511 7.54 6.78 5.29
CA GLU A 511 8.42 5.73 5.77
C GLU A 511 8.34 4.48 4.88
N HIS A 512 9.41 4.20 4.16
CA HIS A 512 9.48 3.04 3.29
C HIS A 512 10.11 1.84 4.02
N ARG A 513 9.40 0.71 4.05
CA ARG A 513 9.80 -0.50 4.79
C ARG A 513 9.86 -1.78 3.95
N ARG A 514 9.64 -1.69 2.62
CA ARG A 514 9.56 -2.84 1.72
C ARG A 514 10.89 -3.21 1.11
N CYS A 515 11.49 -2.28 0.36
CA CYS A 515 12.71 -2.50 -0.40
C CYS A 515 13.94 -2.15 0.44
N PHE A 516 15.09 -2.73 0.14
CA PHE A 516 16.34 -2.21 0.68
C PHE A 516 16.58 -0.77 0.28
N ASP A 517 17.32 -0.05 1.12
CA ASP A 517 17.49 1.40 1.00
C ASP A 517 18.07 1.82 -0.36
N ASN A 518 18.96 1.02 -0.93
CA ASN A 518 19.55 1.28 -2.27
C ASN A 518 18.50 1.17 -3.38
N ILE A 519 17.54 0.25 -3.27
CA ILE A 519 16.48 0.06 -4.27
C ILE A 519 15.53 1.25 -4.23
N ILE A 520 15.00 1.55 -3.04
CA ILE A 520 14.06 2.68 -2.92
C ILE A 520 14.74 4.03 -3.10
N GLY A 521 16.06 4.12 -2.87
CA GLY A 521 16.85 5.32 -3.12
C GLY A 521 16.71 5.83 -4.56
N TYR A 522 16.71 4.92 -5.54
CA TYR A 522 16.43 5.24 -6.93
C TYR A 522 15.03 5.85 -7.11
N CYS A 523 13.98 5.18 -6.64
CA CYS A 523 12.60 5.66 -6.75
C CYS A 523 12.43 7.02 -6.04
N ASN A 524 13.08 7.17 -4.88
CA ASN A 524 13.05 8.38 -4.09
C ASN A 524 13.67 9.56 -4.84
N ALA A 525 14.79 9.33 -5.52
CA ALA A 525 15.43 10.34 -6.36
C ALA A 525 14.62 10.63 -7.64
N LEU A 526 14.01 9.61 -8.24
CA LEU A 526 13.28 9.72 -9.50
C LEU A 526 11.96 10.49 -9.37
N CYS A 527 11.14 10.15 -8.35
CA CYS A 527 9.75 10.58 -8.25
C CYS A 527 9.40 11.31 -6.95
N TYR A 528 10.17 11.14 -5.87
CA TYR A 528 9.76 11.64 -4.55
C TYR A 528 10.73 12.67 -3.96
N HIS A 529 11.58 13.27 -4.79
CA HIS A 529 12.49 14.38 -4.44
C HIS A 529 13.34 14.16 -3.18
N GLY A 530 13.69 12.89 -2.88
CA GLY A 530 14.44 12.54 -1.68
C GLY A 530 13.64 12.57 -0.37
N LYS A 531 12.32 12.76 -0.41
CA LYS A 531 11.48 12.96 0.79
C LYS A 531 11.04 11.66 1.46
N LEU A 532 11.20 10.49 0.83
CA LEU A 532 10.93 9.21 1.47
C LEU A 532 12.04 8.88 2.47
N GLN A 533 11.65 8.23 3.57
CA GLN A 533 12.56 7.75 4.60
C GLN A 533 12.72 6.24 4.50
N PRO A 534 13.85 5.74 3.97
CA PRO A 534 14.15 4.32 4.01
C PRO A 534 14.30 3.83 5.46
N LYS A 535 13.69 2.69 5.78
CA LYS A 535 13.67 2.11 7.14
C LYS A 535 14.02 0.62 7.16
N ARG A 536 14.36 0.03 6.00
CA ARG A 536 14.67 -1.39 5.93
C ARG A 536 16.15 -1.71 6.06
N GLY A 537 17.02 -0.75 5.78
CA GLY A 537 18.46 -0.92 5.78
C GLY A 537 19.01 -1.43 4.45
N THR A 538 20.31 -1.76 4.44
CA THR A 538 21.09 -2.05 3.21
C THR A 538 21.21 -3.54 2.88
N GLY A 539 20.70 -4.45 3.69
CA GLY A 539 20.66 -5.89 3.43
C GLY A 539 22.04 -6.55 3.24
N LYS A 540 22.68 -6.95 4.34
CA LYS A 540 24.06 -7.45 4.30
C LYS A 540 24.24 -8.91 3.81
N GLU A 541 23.19 -9.71 3.74
CA GLU A 541 23.26 -11.16 3.48
C GLU A 541 22.25 -11.59 2.40
N THR A 542 22.36 -11.04 1.20
CA THR A 542 21.56 -11.46 0.06
C THR A 542 22.39 -12.19 -0.99
N PRO A 543 21.82 -13.14 -1.75
CA PRO A 543 22.55 -13.89 -2.76
C PRO A 543 23.01 -13.03 -3.94
N PHE A 544 22.39 -11.86 -4.14
CA PHE A 544 22.68 -10.90 -5.22
C PHE A 544 22.70 -9.48 -4.70
N PRO A 545 23.34 -8.53 -5.42
CA PRO A 545 23.32 -7.12 -5.01
C PRO A 545 21.88 -6.55 -5.02
N ALA A 546 21.64 -5.57 -4.16
CA ALA A 546 20.35 -4.88 -4.09
C ALA A 546 19.99 -4.22 -5.44
N MET A 547 20.96 -3.62 -6.11
CA MET A 547 20.86 -3.10 -7.48
C MET A 547 21.95 -3.76 -8.31
N GLY A 548 21.57 -4.60 -9.26
CA GLY A 548 22.55 -5.35 -10.06
C GLY A 548 22.23 -5.35 -11.55
N TYR A 549 23.20 -5.71 -12.35
CA TYR A 549 23.04 -5.80 -13.80
C TYR A 549 23.84 -6.93 -14.42
N LEU A 550 23.31 -7.44 -15.52
CA LEU A 550 24.04 -8.28 -16.48
C LEU A 550 24.04 -7.59 -17.84
N HIS A 551 25.23 -7.33 -18.38
CA HIS A 551 25.33 -6.80 -19.74
C HIS A 551 24.94 -7.88 -20.76
N VAL A 552 23.98 -7.56 -21.62
CA VAL A 552 23.48 -8.42 -22.69
C VAL A 552 23.54 -7.64 -23.99
N ASP A 553 24.53 -7.92 -24.84
CA ASP A 553 24.68 -7.30 -26.16
C ASP A 553 23.74 -7.99 -27.17
N GLY A 554 22.46 -7.79 -27.01
CA GLY A 554 21.40 -8.35 -27.86
C GLY A 554 20.83 -7.33 -28.82
N LYS A 555 20.08 -7.81 -29.83
CA LYS A 555 19.38 -6.94 -30.79
C LYS A 555 17.90 -6.91 -30.51
N GLY A 556 17.36 -5.73 -30.21
CA GLY A 556 15.93 -5.51 -30.15
C GLY A 556 15.28 -5.61 -31.55
N VAL A 557 14.15 -6.29 -31.64
CA VAL A 557 13.38 -6.45 -32.89
C VAL A 557 11.96 -5.97 -32.67
N GLN A 558 11.45 -5.17 -33.59
CA GLN A 558 10.06 -4.72 -33.57
C GLN A 558 9.16 -5.80 -34.18
N ALA A 559 8.21 -6.30 -33.40
CA ALA A 559 7.15 -7.18 -33.89
C ALA A 559 6.11 -6.40 -34.71
N LYS A 560 5.41 -7.08 -35.61
CA LYS A 560 4.41 -6.48 -36.53
C LYS A 560 3.20 -5.78 -35.84
N GLY A 561 3.13 -5.75 -34.54
CA GLY A 561 2.12 -5.00 -33.77
C GLY A 561 2.67 -3.78 -33.03
N GLY A 562 3.90 -3.33 -33.36
CA GLY A 562 4.54 -2.18 -32.70
C GLY A 562 5.29 -2.53 -31.41
N SER A 563 5.00 -3.67 -30.76
CA SER A 563 5.70 -4.16 -29.59
C SER A 563 7.10 -4.67 -29.95
N ARG A 564 8.02 -4.64 -28.99
CA ARG A 564 9.43 -5.03 -29.21
C ARG A 564 9.81 -6.25 -28.39
N TYR A 565 10.82 -6.99 -28.86
CA TYR A 565 11.42 -8.10 -28.12
C TYR A 565 12.90 -8.24 -28.44
N ASN A 566 13.64 -8.81 -27.50
CA ASN A 566 15.06 -9.17 -27.61
C ASN A 566 15.21 -10.62 -27.18
N SER A 567 15.34 -11.52 -28.12
CA SER A 567 15.43 -12.97 -27.86
C SER A 567 16.63 -13.30 -26.98
N PHE A 568 17.78 -12.61 -27.18
CA PHE A 568 19.00 -12.89 -26.45
C PHE A 568 18.87 -12.49 -24.96
N GLU A 569 18.19 -11.38 -24.64
CA GLU A 569 17.83 -11.06 -23.26
C GLU A 569 16.92 -12.14 -22.64
N ALA A 570 15.90 -12.58 -23.40
CA ALA A 570 14.96 -13.58 -22.91
C ALA A 570 15.64 -14.92 -22.59
N GLU A 571 16.49 -15.39 -23.49
CA GLU A 571 17.26 -16.62 -23.32
C GLU A 571 18.29 -16.52 -22.19
N THR A 572 18.98 -15.37 -22.09
CA THR A 572 19.93 -15.10 -21.01
C THR A 572 19.27 -15.10 -19.64
N ILE A 573 18.08 -14.46 -19.50
CA ILE A 573 17.30 -14.48 -18.27
C ILE A 573 16.89 -15.90 -17.89
N ALA A 574 16.39 -16.67 -18.85
CA ALA A 574 15.95 -18.04 -18.62
C ALA A 574 17.11 -18.94 -18.19
N ALA A 575 18.26 -18.85 -18.86
CA ALA A 575 19.46 -19.60 -18.53
C ALA A 575 20.03 -19.21 -17.15
N TRP A 576 20.05 -17.91 -16.84
CA TRP A 576 20.49 -17.40 -15.53
C TRP A 576 19.60 -17.92 -14.40
N LEU A 577 18.29 -17.92 -14.57
CA LEU A 577 17.35 -18.45 -13.58
C LEU A 577 17.56 -19.92 -13.30
N VAL A 578 17.74 -20.74 -14.34
CA VAL A 578 18.03 -22.18 -14.17
C VAL A 578 19.33 -22.38 -13.40
N ALA A 579 20.38 -21.63 -13.77
CA ALA A 579 21.68 -21.74 -13.13
C ALA A 579 21.68 -21.32 -11.63
N HIS A 580 20.77 -20.42 -11.25
CA HIS A 580 20.73 -19.87 -9.89
C HIS A 580 19.52 -20.35 -9.07
N LYS A 581 18.63 -21.17 -9.63
CA LYS A 581 17.41 -21.64 -8.97
C LYS A 581 17.68 -22.22 -7.60
N GLU A 582 18.55 -23.21 -7.50
CA GLU A 582 18.88 -23.88 -6.22
C GLU A 582 19.45 -22.90 -5.19
N LYS A 583 20.32 -21.99 -5.62
CA LYS A 583 20.89 -20.95 -4.74
C LYS A 583 19.81 -20.03 -4.17
N ILE A 584 18.85 -19.63 -5.00
CA ILE A 584 17.73 -18.75 -4.62
C ILE A 584 16.80 -19.48 -3.65
N GLU A 585 16.35 -20.67 -4.01
CA GLU A 585 15.41 -21.46 -3.22
C GLU A 585 16.01 -21.87 -1.85
N LEU A 586 17.29 -22.24 -1.81
CA LEU A 586 17.99 -22.56 -0.57
C LEU A 586 18.10 -21.35 0.37
N HIS A 587 18.44 -20.17 -0.18
CA HIS A 587 18.61 -18.96 0.64
C HIS A 587 17.30 -18.51 1.28
N TYR A 588 16.20 -18.53 0.53
CA TYR A 588 14.91 -18.02 1.01
C TYR A 588 13.98 -19.10 1.60
N GLY A 589 14.30 -20.37 1.44
CA GLY A 589 13.46 -21.47 1.91
C GLY A 589 12.08 -21.55 1.24
N LYS A 590 11.95 -21.04 0.02
CA LYS A 590 10.70 -20.97 -0.75
C LYS A 590 10.98 -21.32 -2.20
N GLU A 591 9.93 -21.73 -2.92
CA GLU A 591 10.00 -22.04 -4.36
C GLU A 591 10.20 -20.80 -5.22
N LEU A 592 10.89 -20.98 -6.34
CA LEU A 592 11.32 -19.90 -7.25
C LEU A 592 10.17 -18.97 -7.68
N HIS A 593 8.99 -19.54 -7.97
CA HIS A 593 7.83 -18.77 -8.44
C HIS A 593 7.28 -17.78 -7.40
N LYS A 594 7.52 -18.02 -6.12
CA LYS A 594 7.16 -17.11 -5.01
C LYS A 594 8.18 -16.01 -4.78
N LEU A 595 9.42 -16.21 -5.25
CA LEU A 595 10.56 -15.37 -4.96
C LEU A 595 10.93 -14.41 -6.11
N VAL A 596 10.74 -14.84 -7.36
CA VAL A 596 11.21 -14.10 -8.53
C VAL A 596 10.04 -13.59 -9.36
N GLY A 597 10.16 -12.37 -9.85
CA GLY A 597 9.28 -11.77 -10.85
C GLY A 597 10.10 -11.20 -12.02
N ILE A 598 9.61 -11.33 -13.23
CA ILE A 598 10.26 -10.78 -14.41
C ILE A 598 9.37 -9.70 -15.02
N VAL A 599 9.93 -8.52 -15.19
CA VAL A 599 9.26 -7.35 -15.76
C VAL A 599 9.91 -6.89 -17.05
N THR A 600 9.10 -6.43 -17.98
CA THR A 600 9.55 -5.81 -19.21
C THR A 600 8.57 -4.72 -19.65
N PRO A 601 8.99 -3.70 -20.39
CA PRO A 601 8.08 -2.69 -20.95
C PRO A 601 7.16 -3.23 -22.05
N PHE A 602 7.51 -4.37 -22.70
CA PHE A 602 6.92 -4.80 -23.95
C PHE A 602 6.21 -6.16 -23.87
N SER A 603 4.98 -6.22 -24.34
CA SER A 603 4.18 -7.47 -24.37
C SER A 603 4.81 -8.56 -25.23
N ALA A 604 5.48 -8.21 -26.35
CA ALA A 604 6.21 -9.19 -27.17
C ALA A 604 7.37 -9.81 -26.42
N GLN A 605 8.06 -9.04 -25.57
CA GLN A 605 9.14 -9.57 -24.72
C GLN A 605 8.63 -10.52 -23.64
N VAL A 606 7.44 -10.25 -23.07
CA VAL A 606 6.80 -11.20 -22.14
C VAL A 606 6.66 -12.57 -22.78
N ASN A 607 6.21 -12.62 -24.03
CA ASN A 607 6.06 -13.87 -24.78
C ASN A 607 7.41 -14.54 -25.06
N ALA A 608 8.42 -13.78 -25.45
CA ALA A 608 9.78 -14.28 -25.67
C ALA A 608 10.39 -14.90 -24.40
N ILE A 609 10.25 -14.20 -23.25
CA ILE A 609 10.73 -14.69 -21.96
C ILE A 609 9.97 -15.96 -21.55
N LYS A 610 8.63 -15.98 -21.67
CA LYS A 610 7.83 -17.16 -21.36
C LYS A 610 8.21 -18.35 -22.22
N ALA A 611 8.45 -18.14 -23.53
CA ALA A 611 8.92 -19.18 -24.44
C ALA A 611 10.28 -19.72 -24.02
N ALA A 612 11.25 -18.86 -23.71
CA ALA A 612 12.58 -19.27 -23.27
C ALA A 612 12.53 -20.05 -21.93
N LEU A 613 11.75 -19.62 -20.97
CA LEU A 613 11.55 -20.31 -19.70
C LEU A 613 10.87 -21.66 -19.86
N TYR A 614 9.85 -21.73 -20.70
CA TYR A 614 9.14 -22.97 -21.01
C TYR A 614 10.08 -24.02 -21.62
N MET A 615 10.95 -23.61 -22.54
CA MET A 615 11.96 -24.49 -23.15
C MET A 615 12.94 -25.09 -22.12
N LEU A 616 13.14 -24.40 -20.99
CA LEU A 616 13.98 -24.85 -19.88
C LEU A 616 13.19 -25.49 -18.71
N GLY A 617 11.90 -25.78 -18.93
CA GLY A 617 11.05 -26.49 -17.97
C GLY A 617 10.53 -25.63 -16.79
N ILE A 618 10.55 -24.30 -16.93
CA ILE A 618 9.97 -23.39 -15.94
C ILE A 618 8.57 -22.98 -16.37
N SER A 619 7.56 -23.29 -15.53
CA SER A 619 6.16 -22.95 -15.82
C SER A 619 5.90 -21.46 -15.63
N CYS A 620 5.17 -20.86 -16.61
CA CYS A 620 4.71 -19.47 -16.61
C CYS A 620 3.24 -19.37 -17.06
N SER A 621 2.43 -20.38 -16.77
CA SER A 621 1.06 -20.53 -17.27
C SER A 621 0.05 -19.55 -16.66
N GLY A 622 0.39 -18.90 -15.55
CA GLY A 622 -0.52 -18.00 -14.83
C GLY A 622 -1.18 -18.63 -13.59
N ASP A 623 -0.92 -19.91 -13.34
CA ASP A 623 -1.36 -20.62 -12.14
C ASP A 623 -0.61 -20.16 -10.89
N GLU A 624 -1.12 -20.50 -9.70
CA GLU A 624 -0.51 -20.12 -8.41
C GLU A 624 0.94 -20.62 -8.25
N ASP A 625 1.28 -21.74 -8.90
CA ASP A 625 2.61 -22.35 -8.84
C ASP A 625 3.50 -21.99 -10.05
N SER A 626 3.17 -20.92 -10.79
CA SER A 626 3.91 -20.50 -11.97
C SER A 626 4.68 -19.21 -11.75
N LEU A 627 5.85 -19.09 -12.42
CA LEU A 627 6.68 -17.90 -12.36
C LEU A 627 5.96 -16.71 -12.98
N THR A 628 5.97 -15.59 -12.29
CA THR A 628 5.32 -14.36 -12.76
C THR A 628 6.19 -13.64 -13.78
N VAL A 629 5.73 -13.58 -15.03
CA VAL A 629 6.35 -12.82 -16.13
C VAL A 629 5.31 -11.89 -16.73
N GLY A 630 5.58 -10.60 -16.75
CA GLY A 630 4.61 -9.65 -17.27
C GLY A 630 5.17 -8.29 -17.63
N THR A 631 4.31 -7.46 -18.23
CA THR A 631 4.63 -6.05 -18.39
C THR A 631 4.62 -5.35 -17.03
N VAL A 632 5.27 -4.19 -16.94
CA VAL A 632 5.28 -3.39 -15.71
C VAL A 632 3.86 -3.11 -15.21
N HIS A 633 2.91 -2.87 -16.13
CA HIS A 633 1.49 -2.68 -15.81
C HIS A 633 0.84 -3.93 -15.18
N SER A 634 1.15 -5.11 -15.70
CA SER A 634 0.53 -6.35 -15.22
C SER A 634 1.07 -6.84 -13.86
N LEU A 635 2.25 -6.37 -13.47
CA LEU A 635 2.88 -6.69 -12.18
C LEU A 635 2.61 -5.64 -11.09
N GLN A 636 1.79 -4.64 -11.39
CA GLN A 636 1.43 -3.65 -10.39
C GLN A 636 0.61 -4.31 -9.26
N GLY A 637 1.02 -4.03 -8.02
CA GLY A 637 0.44 -4.66 -6.82
C GLY A 637 1.11 -5.97 -6.39
N ALA A 638 1.89 -6.63 -7.25
CA ALA A 638 2.71 -7.78 -6.88
C ALA A 638 4.08 -7.35 -6.33
N GLU A 639 4.65 -8.16 -5.46
CA GLU A 639 5.97 -7.96 -4.84
C GLU A 639 6.75 -9.26 -4.88
N ARG A 640 8.07 -9.17 -5.09
CA ARG A 640 8.96 -10.33 -5.07
C ARG A 640 10.25 -9.97 -4.36
N GLU A 641 10.90 -10.95 -3.81
CA GLU A 641 12.23 -10.80 -3.22
C GLU A 641 13.23 -10.36 -4.29
N ILE A 642 13.16 -10.94 -5.49
CA ILE A 642 14.04 -10.63 -6.62
C ILE A 642 13.18 -10.23 -7.83
N VAL A 643 13.47 -9.11 -8.45
CA VAL A 643 12.84 -8.68 -9.70
C VAL A 643 13.90 -8.53 -10.79
N LEU A 644 13.66 -9.17 -11.94
CA LEU A 644 14.48 -9.07 -13.12
C LEU A 644 13.81 -8.12 -14.12
N LEU A 645 14.55 -7.14 -14.63
CA LEU A 645 14.11 -6.24 -15.70
C LEU A 645 14.78 -6.61 -17.02
N SER A 646 13.95 -6.80 -18.06
CA SER A 646 14.40 -6.89 -19.46
C SER A 646 13.98 -5.63 -20.21
N PRO A 647 14.89 -4.67 -20.46
CA PRO A 647 14.59 -3.39 -21.09
C PRO A 647 14.36 -3.48 -22.60
N VAL A 648 14.87 -4.50 -23.26
CA VAL A 648 14.75 -4.81 -24.70
C VAL A 648 15.56 -3.90 -25.62
N TYR A 649 15.62 -2.59 -25.31
CA TYR A 649 16.38 -1.63 -26.08
C TYR A 649 17.89 -1.90 -26.01
N ALA A 650 18.58 -1.71 -27.13
CA ALA A 650 20.01 -1.87 -27.25
C ALA A 650 20.64 -0.67 -27.97
N LYS A 651 21.97 -0.55 -27.92
CA LYS A 651 22.72 0.54 -28.57
C LYS A 651 22.46 0.69 -30.06
N HIS A 652 22.03 -0.40 -30.72
CA HIS A 652 21.71 -0.41 -32.14
C HIS A 652 20.32 0.13 -32.48
N GLU A 653 19.40 0.13 -31.50
CA GLU A 653 18.03 0.59 -31.67
C GLU A 653 17.41 1.00 -30.32
N ASP A 654 17.49 2.28 -30.03
CA ASP A 654 16.82 2.88 -28.87
C ASP A 654 15.53 3.59 -29.29
N GLY A 655 14.47 3.48 -28.50
CA GLY A 655 13.17 4.08 -28.82
C GLY A 655 12.65 5.05 -27.76
N GLY A 656 13.37 5.31 -26.68
CA GLY A 656 13.00 6.28 -25.63
C GLY A 656 11.71 6.01 -24.85
N PHE A 657 10.97 4.93 -25.14
CA PHE A 657 9.68 4.64 -24.49
C PHE A 657 9.80 4.46 -22.97
N ILE A 658 10.91 3.89 -22.51
CA ILE A 658 11.17 3.67 -21.07
C ILE A 658 11.36 5.00 -20.33
N ASP A 659 11.90 6.02 -21.01
CA ASP A 659 12.17 7.33 -20.43
C ASP A 659 11.02 8.33 -20.62
N SER A 660 9.98 7.95 -21.37
CA SER A 660 8.83 8.84 -21.63
C SER A 660 8.00 9.15 -20.39
N ASP A 661 8.05 8.23 -19.41
CA ASP A 661 7.32 8.35 -18.14
C ASP A 661 8.12 7.70 -17.01
N SER A 662 8.43 8.49 -15.97
CA SER A 662 9.14 8.03 -14.77
C SER A 662 8.40 6.91 -14.01
N SER A 663 7.09 6.88 -14.10
CA SER A 663 6.23 5.94 -13.39
C SER A 663 6.54 4.48 -13.73
N MET A 664 6.95 4.21 -14.98
CA MET A 664 7.28 2.87 -15.43
C MET A 664 8.44 2.26 -14.64
N LEU A 665 9.58 2.95 -14.56
CA LEU A 665 10.74 2.46 -13.81
C LEU A 665 10.51 2.56 -12.29
N ASN A 666 9.79 3.58 -11.81
CA ASN A 666 9.39 3.68 -10.41
C ASN A 666 8.62 2.43 -9.94
N VAL A 667 7.63 2.01 -10.74
CA VAL A 667 6.86 0.80 -10.44
C VAL A 667 7.72 -0.45 -10.56
N ALA A 668 8.49 -0.62 -11.64
CA ALA A 668 9.31 -1.81 -11.85
C ALA A 668 10.31 -2.03 -10.70
N VAL A 669 11.07 -1.00 -10.33
CA VAL A 669 12.09 -1.06 -9.28
C VAL A 669 11.47 -1.33 -7.92
N SER A 670 10.38 -0.63 -7.59
CA SER A 670 9.71 -0.76 -6.28
C SER A 670 9.00 -2.11 -6.06
N ARG A 671 8.96 -3.01 -7.07
CA ARG A 671 8.47 -4.41 -6.89
C ARG A 671 9.50 -5.30 -6.21
N ALA A 672 10.78 -4.97 -6.30
CA ALA A 672 11.86 -5.74 -5.68
C ALA A 672 11.96 -5.41 -4.19
N LYS A 673 12.04 -6.46 -3.36
CA LYS A 673 12.32 -6.29 -1.93
C LYS A 673 13.83 -6.27 -1.68
N ASP A 674 14.54 -7.28 -2.17
CA ASP A 674 15.95 -7.56 -1.86
C ASP A 674 16.89 -7.28 -3.01
N SER A 675 16.47 -7.59 -4.26
CA SER A 675 17.34 -7.42 -5.43
C SER A 675 16.54 -6.99 -6.65
N PHE A 676 16.97 -5.93 -7.29
CA PHE A 676 16.52 -5.50 -8.61
C PHE A 676 17.65 -5.66 -9.61
N LEU A 677 17.47 -6.55 -10.58
CA LEU A 677 18.53 -6.96 -11.51
C LEU A 677 18.13 -6.64 -12.95
N VAL A 678 18.97 -5.91 -13.66
CA VAL A 678 18.72 -5.49 -15.05
C VAL A 678 19.52 -6.37 -16.01
N PHE A 679 18.83 -7.00 -16.97
CA PHE A 679 19.43 -7.82 -18.04
C PHE A 679 19.25 -7.09 -19.35
N GLY A 680 20.26 -6.38 -19.83
CA GLY A 680 20.16 -5.59 -21.04
C GLY A 680 21.48 -4.98 -21.49
N ASP A 681 21.43 -4.17 -22.53
CA ASP A 681 22.60 -3.50 -23.09
C ASP A 681 23.05 -2.34 -22.20
N MET A 682 24.06 -2.57 -21.36
CA MET A 682 24.58 -1.58 -20.43
C MET A 682 25.28 -0.41 -21.12
N ASP A 683 25.83 -0.60 -22.34
CA ASP A 683 26.39 0.49 -23.14
C ASP A 683 25.33 1.56 -23.43
N LEU A 684 24.08 1.12 -23.65
CA LEU A 684 22.95 2.03 -23.83
C LEU A 684 22.61 2.81 -22.56
N PHE A 685 22.68 2.16 -21.40
CA PHE A 685 22.42 2.82 -20.11
C PHE A 685 23.50 3.86 -19.78
N GLU A 686 24.77 3.57 -20.10
CA GLU A 686 25.90 4.46 -19.82
C GLU A 686 25.81 5.80 -20.57
N ILE A 687 25.30 5.79 -21.79
CA ILE A 687 25.20 6.98 -22.63
C ILE A 687 23.94 7.83 -22.36
N GLN A 688 23.00 7.35 -21.56
CA GLN A 688 21.79 8.11 -21.25
C GLN A 688 22.07 9.34 -20.39
N PRO A 689 21.37 10.46 -20.60
CA PRO A 689 21.48 11.62 -19.73
C PRO A 689 21.17 11.27 -18.28
N ALA A 690 21.97 11.74 -17.32
CA ALA A 690 21.76 11.48 -15.90
C ALA A 690 20.38 11.97 -15.36
N SER A 691 19.73 12.87 -16.08
CA SER A 691 18.38 13.35 -15.78
C SER A 691 17.26 12.45 -16.31
N SER A 692 17.57 11.51 -17.20
CA SER A 692 16.59 10.55 -17.70
C SER A 692 16.38 9.41 -16.69
N PRO A 693 15.21 8.74 -16.68
CA PRO A 693 14.96 7.59 -15.82
C PRO A 693 16.01 6.48 -15.95
N ARG A 694 16.41 6.11 -17.19
CA ARG A 694 17.47 5.10 -17.42
C ARG A 694 18.84 5.60 -16.99
N GLY A 695 19.19 6.86 -17.26
CA GLY A 695 20.49 7.44 -16.86
C GLY A 695 20.62 7.54 -15.34
N LEU A 696 19.54 7.90 -14.63
CA LEU A 696 19.52 7.83 -13.18
C LEU A 696 19.66 6.38 -12.68
N LEU A 697 18.99 5.41 -13.32
CA LEU A 697 19.09 4.00 -12.97
C LEU A 697 20.53 3.50 -13.17
N ALA A 698 21.19 3.87 -14.25
CA ALA A 698 22.59 3.56 -14.53
C ALA A 698 23.53 3.99 -13.39
N LYS A 699 23.30 5.17 -12.82
CA LYS A 699 24.07 5.66 -11.66
C LYS A 699 23.99 4.72 -10.46
N TYR A 700 22.85 4.11 -10.19
CA TYR A 700 22.66 3.14 -9.11
C TYR A 700 23.24 1.77 -9.46
N LEU A 701 23.09 1.33 -10.71
CA LEU A 701 23.62 0.05 -11.20
C LEU A 701 25.15 0.05 -11.20
N PHE A 702 25.78 1.12 -11.66
CA PHE A 702 27.23 1.23 -11.78
C PHE A 702 27.94 1.78 -10.53
N ALA A 703 27.21 1.96 -9.43
CA ALA A 703 27.76 2.50 -8.19
C ALA A 703 28.87 1.62 -7.57
N SER A 704 28.94 0.34 -7.93
CA SER A 704 29.94 -0.61 -7.46
C SER A 704 30.21 -1.69 -8.50
N GLU A 705 31.46 -2.14 -8.59
CA GLU A 705 31.83 -3.29 -9.43
C GLU A 705 31.13 -4.59 -8.99
N TYR A 706 30.79 -4.72 -7.73
CA TYR A 706 30.04 -5.86 -7.19
C TYR A 706 28.59 -5.95 -7.68
N HIS A 707 28.08 -4.89 -8.32
CA HIS A 707 26.75 -4.88 -8.92
C HIS A 707 26.70 -5.62 -10.26
N ALA A 708 27.85 -5.82 -10.91
CA ALA A 708 27.96 -6.60 -12.15
C ALA A 708 27.83 -8.10 -11.86
N LEU A 709 26.76 -8.71 -12.37
CA LEU A 709 26.53 -10.14 -12.24
C LEU A 709 27.52 -10.91 -13.11
N GLN A 710 28.15 -11.94 -12.56
CA GLN A 710 29.09 -12.80 -13.27
C GLN A 710 28.32 -13.98 -13.88
N PHE A 711 27.89 -13.83 -15.11
CA PHE A 711 27.19 -14.89 -15.86
C PHE A 711 27.38 -14.66 -17.35
N GLU A 712 27.83 -15.70 -18.06
CA GLU A 712 27.96 -15.68 -19.51
C GLU A 712 26.99 -16.72 -20.09
N TYR A 713 25.99 -16.25 -20.82
CA TYR A 713 25.17 -17.13 -21.64
C TYR A 713 25.96 -17.53 -22.88
N LYS A 714 26.49 -18.72 -22.86
CA LYS A 714 27.06 -19.34 -24.05
C LYS A 714 25.94 -20.01 -24.76
N GLU A 715 25.63 -19.54 -25.98
CA GLU A 715 24.82 -20.34 -26.91
C GLU A 715 25.40 -21.76 -26.88
N ARG A 716 24.58 -22.72 -26.46
CA ARG A 716 24.98 -24.12 -26.46
C ARG A 716 25.15 -24.52 -27.90
N LYS A 717 26.35 -24.44 -28.43
CA LYS A 717 26.72 -24.99 -29.72
C LYS A 717 26.58 -26.52 -29.78
N ASP A 718 26.45 -27.17 -28.64
CA ASP A 718 26.00 -28.57 -28.47
C ASP A 718 24.50 -28.76 -28.78
N LEU A 719 23.68 -27.69 -28.78
CA LEU A 719 22.31 -27.66 -29.35
C LEU A 719 22.30 -27.25 -30.84
N GLY A 720 23.44 -26.97 -31.45
CA GLY A 720 23.61 -26.67 -32.85
C GLY A 720 23.50 -27.87 -33.79
N THR A 721 23.37 -29.06 -33.26
CA THR A 721 22.66 -30.19 -33.88
C THR A 721 21.38 -30.34 -33.09
N ALA A 722 20.28 -29.95 -33.69
CA ALA A 722 18.97 -29.97 -33.12
C ALA A 722 18.74 -31.15 -32.18
N GLN A 723 18.92 -30.96 -30.89
CA GLN A 723 18.50 -31.97 -29.93
C GLN A 723 17.00 -32.10 -30.12
N THR A 724 16.60 -33.25 -30.51
CA THR A 724 15.22 -33.70 -30.61
C THR A 724 14.54 -33.44 -29.27
N GLN A 725 13.63 -32.49 -29.21
CA GLN A 725 12.82 -32.22 -28.02
C GLN A 725 11.51 -32.97 -28.16
N ILE A 726 11.17 -33.74 -27.12
CA ILE A 726 9.89 -34.43 -27.03
C ILE A 726 9.23 -34.02 -25.71
N TYR A 727 8.02 -33.49 -25.79
CA TYR A 727 7.20 -33.16 -24.61
C TYR A 727 5.72 -33.37 -24.88
N ALA A 728 4.95 -33.57 -23.84
CA ALA A 728 3.51 -33.78 -23.92
C ALA A 728 2.73 -32.48 -23.62
N LEU A 729 1.62 -32.30 -24.31
CA LEU A 729 0.60 -31.30 -24.00
C LEU A 729 -0.58 -32.01 -23.33
N HIS A 730 -1.15 -31.39 -22.29
CA HIS A 730 -2.27 -31.93 -21.54
C HIS A 730 -3.41 -30.91 -21.45
N GLY A 731 -4.63 -31.35 -21.74
CA GLY A 731 -5.83 -30.50 -21.62
C GLY A 731 -5.90 -29.38 -22.65
N VAL A 732 -6.97 -28.61 -22.60
CA VAL A 732 -7.30 -27.58 -23.61
C VAL A 732 -6.34 -26.41 -23.59
N GLU A 733 -5.99 -25.92 -22.41
CA GLU A 733 -5.20 -24.71 -22.23
C GLU A 733 -3.78 -24.84 -22.80
N GLN A 734 -3.11 -25.96 -22.54
CA GLN A 734 -1.77 -26.20 -23.07
C GLN A 734 -1.77 -26.33 -24.59
N HIS A 735 -2.81 -26.95 -25.16
CA HIS A 735 -2.96 -27.08 -26.60
C HIS A 735 -3.23 -25.75 -27.28
N ASP A 736 -4.13 -24.92 -26.72
CA ASP A 736 -4.45 -23.61 -27.27
C ASP A 736 -3.23 -22.67 -27.16
N THR A 737 -2.52 -22.70 -26.03
CA THR A 737 -1.28 -21.95 -25.85
C THR A 737 -0.21 -22.38 -26.84
N PHE A 738 0.02 -23.68 -26.99
CA PHE A 738 0.99 -24.25 -27.94
C PHE A 738 0.70 -23.79 -29.37
N LEU A 739 -0.55 -23.90 -29.83
CA LEU A 739 -0.89 -23.55 -31.23
C LEU A 739 -0.75 -22.05 -31.50
N ASN A 740 -1.19 -21.20 -30.55
CA ASN A 740 -1.02 -19.75 -30.66
C ASN A 740 0.47 -19.35 -30.68
N GLN A 741 1.29 -19.95 -29.81
CA GLN A 741 2.74 -19.73 -29.81
C GLN A 741 3.40 -20.23 -31.10
N THR A 742 2.96 -21.37 -31.61
CA THR A 742 3.47 -21.90 -32.86
C THR A 742 3.19 -20.95 -34.03
N PHE A 743 2.01 -20.37 -34.13
CA PHE A 743 1.75 -19.31 -35.11
C PHE A 743 2.72 -18.12 -34.97
N GLY A 744 3.13 -17.77 -33.77
CA GLY A 744 4.08 -16.69 -33.51
C GLY A 744 5.52 -17.02 -33.91
N SER A 745 5.93 -18.27 -33.80
CA SER A 745 7.33 -18.69 -33.93
C SER A 745 7.70 -19.33 -35.24
N ILE A 746 6.72 -19.75 -36.07
CA ILE A 746 6.93 -20.37 -37.37
C ILE A 746 7.50 -19.37 -38.40
N GLU A 747 8.44 -19.81 -39.22
CA GLU A 747 9.15 -18.96 -40.18
C GLU A 747 8.68 -19.14 -41.64
N LYS A 748 8.23 -20.33 -42.03
CA LYS A 748 7.88 -20.64 -43.42
C LYS A 748 6.44 -21.12 -43.59
N SER A 749 6.09 -22.23 -42.90
CA SER A 749 4.80 -22.86 -43.12
C SER A 749 4.28 -23.60 -41.91
N ILE A 750 2.95 -23.67 -41.78
CA ILE A 750 2.27 -24.48 -40.77
C ILE A 750 1.10 -25.21 -41.39
N THR A 751 1.02 -26.53 -41.15
CA THR A 751 -0.13 -27.36 -41.56
C THR A 751 -0.82 -27.93 -40.35
N ILE A 752 -2.13 -27.70 -40.24
CA ILE A 752 -2.96 -28.20 -39.14
C ILE A 752 -3.99 -29.19 -39.68
N VAL A 753 -3.88 -30.43 -39.22
CA VAL A 753 -4.84 -31.49 -39.55
C VAL A 753 -5.82 -31.63 -38.39
N SER A 754 -7.07 -31.25 -38.60
CA SER A 754 -8.17 -31.35 -37.61
C SER A 754 -9.38 -31.97 -38.29
N PRO A 755 -9.80 -33.20 -37.89
CA PRO A 755 -10.90 -33.90 -38.52
C PRO A 755 -12.19 -33.11 -38.55
N TRP A 756 -12.48 -32.37 -37.51
CA TRP A 756 -13.63 -31.47 -37.39
C TRP A 756 -13.21 -30.00 -37.41
N LEU A 757 -14.00 -29.20 -38.12
CA LEU A 757 -13.84 -27.76 -38.23
C LEU A 757 -15.16 -27.07 -37.84
N THR A 758 -15.12 -26.32 -36.73
CA THR A 758 -16.27 -25.55 -36.23
C THR A 758 -15.90 -24.08 -36.12
N TRP A 759 -16.49 -23.26 -37.01
CA TRP A 759 -16.13 -21.82 -37.06
C TRP A 759 -16.28 -21.09 -35.73
N GLN A 760 -17.37 -21.31 -34.98
CA GLN A 760 -17.61 -20.72 -33.70
C GLN A 760 -16.51 -21.05 -32.64
N LYS A 761 -15.93 -22.26 -32.72
CA LYS A 761 -14.84 -22.64 -31.83
C LYS A 761 -13.52 -21.96 -32.19
N LEU A 762 -13.27 -21.79 -33.49
CA LEU A 762 -12.12 -21.00 -33.96
C LEU A 762 -12.17 -19.55 -33.49
N GLU A 763 -13.34 -18.92 -33.54
CA GLU A 763 -13.50 -17.53 -33.01
C GLU A 763 -13.23 -17.42 -31.52
N GLN A 764 -13.58 -18.43 -30.73
CA GLN A 764 -13.38 -18.42 -29.26
C GLN A 764 -11.92 -18.58 -28.84
N THR A 765 -11.03 -19.10 -29.67
CA THR A 765 -9.65 -19.47 -29.30
C THR A 765 -8.61 -18.42 -29.61
N GLY A 766 -8.94 -17.36 -30.31
CA GLY A 766 -7.97 -16.40 -30.85
C GLY A 766 -7.13 -16.92 -32.02
N PHE A 767 -7.32 -18.19 -32.47
CA PHE A 767 -6.54 -18.77 -33.56
C PHE A 767 -6.68 -17.99 -34.85
N ILE A 768 -7.87 -17.45 -35.15
CA ILE A 768 -8.10 -16.61 -36.33
C ILE A 768 -7.16 -15.43 -36.34
N THR A 769 -7.05 -14.70 -35.21
CA THR A 769 -6.15 -13.57 -35.10
C THR A 769 -4.70 -13.98 -35.28
N SER A 770 -4.29 -15.08 -34.66
CA SER A 770 -2.91 -15.61 -34.77
C SER A 770 -2.60 -16.09 -36.20
N MET A 771 -3.54 -16.72 -36.89
CA MET A 771 -3.39 -17.13 -38.28
C MET A 771 -3.26 -15.92 -39.22
N VAL A 772 -4.10 -14.90 -39.07
CA VAL A 772 -4.04 -13.68 -39.88
C VAL A 772 -2.70 -12.97 -39.65
N GLN A 773 -2.24 -12.87 -38.41
CA GLN A 773 -0.94 -12.31 -38.07
C GLN A 773 0.21 -13.13 -38.70
N ALA A 774 0.15 -14.45 -38.64
CA ALA A 774 1.15 -15.30 -39.30
C ALA A 774 1.14 -15.11 -40.81
N ARG A 775 -0.02 -15.09 -41.46
CA ARG A 775 -0.14 -14.80 -42.89
C ARG A 775 0.43 -13.45 -43.30
N SER A 776 0.19 -12.42 -42.46
CA SER A 776 0.76 -11.08 -42.71
C SER A 776 2.30 -11.04 -42.64
N ARG A 777 2.93 -12.01 -41.97
CA ARG A 777 4.39 -12.24 -41.97
C ARG A 777 4.89 -13.06 -43.15
N GLY A 778 3.97 -13.52 -44.06
CA GLY A 778 4.32 -14.34 -45.24
C GLY A 778 4.35 -15.84 -44.92
N ILE A 779 3.83 -16.29 -43.77
CA ILE A 779 3.79 -17.72 -43.42
C ILE A 779 2.69 -18.42 -44.20
N ASP A 780 3.00 -19.57 -44.81
CA ASP A 780 2.01 -20.39 -45.50
C ASP A 780 1.24 -21.26 -44.51
N ILE A 781 -0.07 -21.03 -44.42
CA ILE A 781 -0.94 -21.77 -43.50
C ILE A 781 -1.87 -22.69 -44.31
N THR A 782 -1.85 -23.98 -43.97
CA THR A 782 -2.74 -24.98 -44.57
C THR A 782 -3.59 -25.65 -43.48
N VAL A 783 -4.89 -25.63 -43.64
CA VAL A 783 -5.84 -26.32 -42.78
C VAL A 783 -6.37 -27.53 -43.53
N VAL A 784 -6.15 -28.72 -42.99
CA VAL A 784 -6.64 -29.99 -43.53
C VAL A 784 -7.75 -30.49 -42.64
N THR A 785 -8.93 -30.71 -43.23
CA THR A 785 -10.10 -31.22 -42.49
C THR A 785 -10.81 -32.32 -43.24
N ASP A 786 -11.48 -33.19 -42.51
CA ASP A 786 -12.15 -34.36 -43.07
C ASP A 786 -13.56 -34.02 -43.56
N LYS A 787 -13.90 -34.40 -44.79
CA LYS A 787 -15.24 -34.15 -45.38
C LYS A 787 -16.29 -34.99 -44.64
N SER A 788 -16.07 -36.29 -44.50
CA SER A 788 -17.03 -37.23 -43.92
C SER A 788 -17.40 -36.88 -42.49
N TYR A 789 -16.40 -36.67 -41.61
CA TYR A 789 -16.63 -36.34 -40.18
C TYR A 789 -17.36 -35.01 -39.97
N ASN A 790 -17.19 -34.05 -40.84
CA ASN A 790 -17.89 -32.78 -40.73
C ASN A 790 -19.35 -32.83 -41.27
N ILE A 791 -19.64 -33.68 -42.26
CA ILE A 791 -20.92 -33.69 -42.99
C ILE A 791 -21.82 -34.84 -42.53
N GLU A 792 -21.27 -36.00 -42.14
CA GLU A 792 -22.03 -37.21 -41.90
C GLU A 792 -23.13 -37.04 -40.84
N HIS A 793 -24.37 -37.37 -41.29
CA HIS A 793 -25.55 -37.38 -40.40
C HIS A 793 -26.63 -38.27 -41.03
N ILE A 794 -27.42 -38.95 -40.21
CA ILE A 794 -28.51 -39.81 -40.64
C ILE A 794 -29.62 -39.01 -41.36
N ASP A 795 -29.93 -37.81 -40.85
CA ASP A 795 -30.93 -36.87 -41.35
C ASP A 795 -30.33 -36.10 -42.55
N TYR A 796 -31.03 -36.08 -43.67
CA TYR A 796 -30.60 -35.42 -44.90
C TYR A 796 -30.53 -33.89 -44.75
N GLU A 797 -31.52 -33.26 -44.13
CA GLU A 797 -31.53 -31.79 -43.95
C GLU A 797 -30.38 -31.35 -43.07
N LYS A 798 -30.13 -32.05 -41.98
CA LYS A 798 -28.95 -31.80 -41.10
C LYS A 798 -27.63 -32.04 -41.80
N ARG A 799 -27.55 -33.02 -42.70
CA ARG A 799 -26.39 -33.25 -43.55
C ARG A 799 -26.15 -32.07 -44.47
N LYS A 800 -27.17 -31.53 -45.09
CA LYS A 800 -27.11 -30.36 -45.97
C LYS A 800 -26.70 -29.11 -45.17
N GLU A 801 -27.28 -28.91 -44.02
CA GLU A 801 -26.91 -27.80 -43.12
C GLU A 801 -25.44 -27.87 -42.69
N LYS A 802 -24.96 -29.03 -42.28
CA LYS A 802 -23.58 -29.26 -41.93
C LYS A 802 -22.63 -29.01 -43.09
N GLN A 803 -23.01 -29.43 -44.27
CA GLN A 803 -22.24 -29.17 -45.51
C GLN A 803 -22.13 -27.67 -45.80
N GLN A 804 -23.22 -26.92 -45.64
CA GLN A 804 -23.23 -25.48 -45.86
C GLN A 804 -22.34 -24.76 -44.79
N ARG A 805 -22.43 -25.18 -43.54
CA ARG A 805 -21.59 -24.63 -42.46
C ARG A 805 -20.10 -24.89 -42.69
N LEU A 806 -19.75 -26.10 -43.10
CA LEU A 806 -18.38 -26.44 -43.47
C LEU A 806 -17.90 -25.57 -44.62
N GLN A 807 -18.70 -25.49 -45.71
CA GLN A 807 -18.35 -24.69 -46.89
C GLN A 807 -18.13 -23.22 -46.54
N ALA A 808 -19.01 -22.62 -45.76
CA ALA A 808 -18.87 -21.24 -45.30
C ALA A 808 -17.60 -21.03 -44.42
N ALA A 809 -17.22 -22.00 -43.59
CA ALA A 809 -16.01 -21.92 -42.79
C ALA A 809 -14.74 -22.00 -43.67
N LEU A 810 -14.74 -22.85 -44.69
CA LEU A 810 -13.62 -22.96 -45.63
C LEU A 810 -13.47 -21.70 -46.50
N GLU A 811 -14.58 -21.12 -46.96
CA GLU A 811 -14.59 -19.87 -47.72
C GLU A 811 -13.99 -18.74 -46.90
N LYS A 812 -14.40 -18.56 -45.63
CA LYS A 812 -13.85 -17.55 -44.70
C LYS A 812 -12.34 -17.72 -44.46
N LEU A 813 -11.86 -18.95 -44.29
CA LEU A 813 -10.42 -19.21 -44.16
C LEU A 813 -9.66 -18.85 -45.46
N ASN A 814 -10.20 -19.20 -46.61
CA ASN A 814 -9.60 -18.88 -47.90
C ASN A 814 -9.58 -17.37 -48.19
N GLU A 815 -10.63 -16.62 -47.80
CA GLU A 815 -10.67 -15.16 -47.86
C GLU A 815 -9.56 -14.51 -47.04
N MET A 816 -9.17 -15.14 -45.92
CA MET A 816 -8.06 -14.71 -45.06
C MET A 816 -6.68 -15.16 -45.60
N GLY A 817 -6.61 -15.77 -46.77
CA GLY A 817 -5.39 -16.26 -47.37
C GLY A 817 -4.86 -17.56 -46.75
N ILE A 818 -5.69 -18.29 -46.00
CA ILE A 818 -5.38 -19.59 -45.43
C ILE A 818 -5.80 -20.69 -46.38
N SER A 819 -4.86 -21.51 -46.83
CA SER A 819 -5.14 -22.62 -47.70
C SER A 819 -5.96 -23.70 -47.01
N THR A 820 -7.04 -24.19 -47.65
CA THR A 820 -7.85 -25.23 -47.04
C THR A 820 -7.83 -26.48 -47.92
N ARG A 821 -7.80 -27.64 -47.27
CA ARG A 821 -7.81 -28.92 -47.97
C ARG A 821 -8.84 -29.86 -47.35
N LEU A 822 -9.74 -30.39 -48.16
CA LEU A 822 -10.70 -31.44 -47.78
C LEU A 822 -10.14 -32.81 -48.12
N VAL A 823 -10.10 -33.68 -47.11
CA VAL A 823 -9.66 -35.07 -47.22
C VAL A 823 -10.77 -36.02 -46.76
N ASN A 824 -10.62 -37.32 -47.02
CA ASN A 824 -11.59 -38.31 -46.59
C ASN A 824 -10.96 -39.30 -45.62
N ARG A 825 -11.69 -39.69 -44.58
CA ARG A 825 -11.30 -40.73 -43.59
C ARG A 825 -9.98 -40.41 -42.84
N VAL A 826 -9.72 -39.17 -42.53
CA VAL A 826 -8.55 -38.76 -41.75
C VAL A 826 -9.02 -38.36 -40.32
N HIS A 827 -8.68 -39.14 -39.34
CA HIS A 827 -9.00 -38.91 -37.92
C HIS A 827 -7.82 -38.38 -37.12
N SER A 828 -6.66 -38.25 -37.75
CA SER A 828 -5.43 -37.76 -37.14
C SER A 828 -5.55 -36.28 -36.78
N LYS A 829 -4.99 -35.87 -35.63
CA LYS A 829 -4.86 -34.50 -35.16
C LYS A 829 -3.40 -34.16 -35.13
N ILE A 830 -2.96 -33.37 -36.09
CA ILE A 830 -1.55 -33.14 -36.36
C ILE A 830 -1.32 -31.65 -36.56
N VAL A 831 -0.22 -31.14 -36.00
CA VAL A 831 0.35 -29.83 -36.36
C VAL A 831 1.76 -30.05 -36.85
N ILE A 832 2.04 -29.58 -38.06
CA ILE A 832 3.36 -29.58 -38.67
C ILE A 832 3.77 -28.13 -38.85
N GLY A 833 4.94 -27.77 -38.35
CA GLY A 833 5.49 -26.42 -38.49
C GLY A 833 6.89 -26.47 -39.08
N ASP A 834 7.11 -25.74 -40.15
CA ASP A 834 8.30 -25.77 -40.98
C ASP A 834 8.70 -27.23 -41.35
N GLU A 835 9.99 -27.56 -41.24
CA GLU A 835 10.44 -28.96 -41.46
C GLU A 835 10.89 -29.64 -40.13
N GLY A 836 10.68 -28.97 -39.00
CA GLY A 836 11.27 -29.39 -37.73
C GLY A 836 10.29 -29.49 -36.53
N LEU A 837 8.99 -29.23 -36.75
CA LEU A 837 7.97 -29.37 -35.71
C LEU A 837 6.91 -30.35 -36.10
N LEU A 838 6.63 -31.32 -35.25
CA LEU A 838 5.51 -32.25 -35.38
C LEU A 838 4.79 -32.41 -34.03
N CYS A 839 3.49 -32.09 -34.02
CA CYS A 839 2.63 -32.40 -32.88
C CYS A 839 1.56 -33.41 -33.33
N VAL A 840 1.44 -34.52 -32.60
CA VAL A 840 0.46 -35.59 -32.88
C VAL A 840 -0.24 -36.00 -31.59
N GLY A 841 -1.58 -36.12 -31.61
CA GLY A 841 -2.30 -36.53 -30.41
C GLY A 841 -3.81 -36.71 -30.59
N SER A 842 -4.53 -36.61 -29.48
CA SER A 842 -5.99 -36.76 -29.47
C SER A 842 -6.78 -35.45 -29.59
N PHE A 843 -6.13 -34.32 -29.44
CA PHE A 843 -6.79 -33.00 -29.29
C PHE A 843 -7.38 -32.48 -30.60
N ASN A 844 -8.67 -32.21 -30.61
CA ASN A 844 -9.37 -31.66 -31.73
C ASN A 844 -9.19 -30.14 -31.85
N TRP A 845 -8.19 -29.70 -32.60
CA TRP A 845 -7.72 -28.30 -32.65
C TRP A 845 -8.86 -27.28 -32.90
N PHE A 846 -9.78 -27.58 -33.80
CA PHE A 846 -10.81 -26.64 -34.28
C PHE A 846 -12.23 -26.98 -33.82
N SER A 847 -12.41 -27.96 -32.93
CA SER A 847 -13.73 -28.38 -32.48
C SER A 847 -13.83 -28.75 -31.00
N ALA A 848 -12.71 -28.81 -30.27
CA ALA A 848 -12.72 -29.13 -28.85
C ALA A 848 -13.53 -28.10 -28.05
N ALA A 849 -14.24 -28.56 -27.03
CA ALA A 849 -14.99 -27.70 -26.12
C ALA A 849 -14.02 -26.96 -25.20
N ARG A 850 -14.22 -25.63 -25.03
CA ARG A 850 -13.44 -24.77 -24.12
C ARG A 850 -14.19 -24.46 -22.82
N GLU A 851 -15.47 -24.81 -22.75
CA GLU A 851 -16.25 -24.67 -21.52
C GLU A 851 -15.91 -25.82 -20.56
N GLU A 852 -15.55 -25.51 -19.33
CA GLU A 852 -15.07 -26.47 -18.31
C GLU A 852 -15.96 -27.71 -18.17
N LYS A 853 -17.29 -27.53 -18.24
CA LYS A 853 -18.29 -28.60 -18.15
C LYS A 853 -18.18 -29.66 -19.26
N TYR A 854 -17.63 -29.30 -20.42
CA TYR A 854 -17.59 -30.16 -21.64
C TYR A 854 -16.17 -30.49 -22.10
N GLN A 855 -15.14 -30.00 -21.36
CA GLN A 855 -13.75 -30.32 -21.66
C GLN A 855 -13.47 -31.79 -21.51
N ARG A 856 -12.66 -32.32 -22.43
CA ARG A 856 -12.13 -33.68 -22.37
C ARG A 856 -10.64 -33.58 -22.04
N TYR A 857 -10.14 -34.59 -21.36
CA TYR A 857 -8.72 -34.72 -21.15
C TYR A 857 -8.08 -35.29 -22.40
N ASP A 858 -7.42 -34.46 -23.18
CA ASP A 858 -6.69 -34.80 -24.39
C ASP A 858 -5.19 -34.65 -24.17
N THR A 859 -4.40 -35.50 -24.84
CA THR A 859 -2.94 -35.46 -24.76
C THR A 859 -2.37 -35.45 -26.17
N SER A 860 -1.35 -34.63 -26.40
CA SER A 860 -0.59 -34.65 -27.65
C SER A 860 0.91 -34.65 -27.38
N MET A 861 1.68 -35.32 -28.21
CA MET A 861 3.14 -35.28 -28.14
C MET A 861 3.67 -34.28 -29.15
N VAL A 862 4.53 -33.41 -28.70
CA VAL A 862 5.26 -32.46 -29.53
C VAL A 862 6.66 -32.95 -29.70
N TYR A 863 7.12 -32.95 -30.94
CA TYR A 863 8.47 -33.28 -31.31
C TYR A 863 9.06 -32.10 -32.11
N ARG A 864 10.28 -31.68 -31.77
CA ARG A 864 11.04 -30.68 -32.51
C ARG A 864 12.43 -31.22 -32.83
N GLY A 865 12.85 -31.13 -34.11
CA GLY A 865 14.17 -31.57 -34.52
C GLY A 865 14.32 -31.77 -36.02
N GLU A 866 15.54 -31.70 -36.55
CA GLU A 866 15.83 -31.84 -37.99
C GLU A 866 15.59 -33.25 -38.54
N SER A 867 15.56 -34.26 -37.67
CA SER A 867 15.37 -35.65 -38.11
C SER A 867 13.93 -35.97 -38.55
N LEU A 868 13.00 -35.00 -38.48
CA LEU A 868 11.57 -35.19 -38.87
C LEU A 868 11.27 -35.09 -40.36
N LYS A 869 12.18 -34.65 -41.18
CA LYS A 869 11.91 -34.39 -42.60
C LYS A 869 11.32 -35.58 -43.33
N SER A 870 11.75 -36.80 -43.03
CA SER A 870 11.24 -38.02 -43.68
C SER A 870 9.81 -38.34 -43.22
N GLU A 871 9.51 -38.22 -41.95
CA GLU A 871 8.21 -38.45 -41.32
C GLU A 871 7.19 -37.41 -41.78
N ILE A 872 7.57 -36.13 -41.81
CA ILE A 872 6.75 -35.04 -42.30
C ILE A 872 6.41 -35.27 -43.80
N LYS A 873 7.40 -35.63 -44.61
CA LYS A 873 7.18 -35.96 -46.00
C LYS A 873 6.21 -37.15 -46.18
N THR A 874 6.33 -38.18 -45.37
CA THR A 874 5.45 -39.34 -45.34
C THR A 874 4.03 -38.94 -44.97
N ILE A 875 3.84 -38.06 -43.97
CA ILE A 875 2.51 -37.55 -43.58
C ILE A 875 1.88 -36.78 -44.75
N TYR A 876 2.62 -35.89 -45.41
CA TYR A 876 2.10 -35.15 -46.58
C TYR A 876 1.70 -36.09 -47.72
N THR A 877 2.55 -37.06 -48.04
CA THR A 877 2.24 -38.06 -49.08
C THR A 877 0.95 -38.83 -48.76
N ASN A 878 0.77 -39.24 -47.48
CA ASN A 878 -0.45 -39.93 -47.05
C ASN A 878 -1.68 -39.04 -47.11
N LEU A 879 -1.53 -37.76 -46.75
CA LEU A 879 -2.63 -36.77 -46.86
C LEU A 879 -2.97 -36.48 -48.30
N GLU A 880 -2.02 -36.54 -49.24
CA GLU A 880 -2.23 -36.35 -50.66
C GLU A 880 -3.06 -37.46 -51.32
N GLN A 881 -2.92 -38.68 -50.85
CA GLN A 881 -3.65 -39.85 -51.31
C GLN A 881 -5.08 -39.92 -50.76
N ARG A 882 -5.49 -39.07 -49.87
CA ARG A 882 -6.80 -39.06 -49.18
C ARG A 882 -7.63 -37.86 -49.65
#